data_5faa327e23d9f2c5a2c7c2755112dfe3
#
_entry.id   5faa327e23d9f2c5a2c7c2755112dfe3
#
_cell.length_a   1.000
_cell.length_b   1.000
_cell.length_c   1.000
_cell.angle_alpha   90.00
_cell.angle_beta   90.00
_cell.angle_gamma   90.00
#
_symmetry.space_group_name_H-M   'P 1'
#
loop_
_entity.id
_entity.type
_entity.pdbx_description
1 polymer ?
#
loop_
_entity_poly.entity_id
_entity_poly.type
_entity_poly.pdbx_seq_one_letter_code
_entity_poly.pdbx_strand_id
1 'polypeptide(L)'
;MKEGFTRFGIFGPRGIRIPISTKLILSFLLIIAIISAVFIAVGIHLIGDRIVEEAQEKVRHDLNAARVIYTSKLSRINDVVRFTAERFFLRDALISGNIDQITDALVNVKEREGLDVLTITDESGTVLLRTNNLDIFGDDQSDDELVSTVLSRREPVVGTAILPADELEKESIILAERACCKFIDTPQARYREETEATNGMMLKAAAPILDYMNNLIGVLYGEVLLNKNFEIVDKIKQTVFEDLIYDGKDIGTATIFQDDVRISTNVRNEDGSRAIGTRVSEEVYNQVVIEGKQWIGRAYVVNDWYITAYEPILDIDNSIIGILYVGILEQPYVDIQRETVLAFMAITLLGALASMMLSYLLSKRISVPIKQMAVASQEITGGNLETTVEVTSNDELGDLAETFNIMAASLKQRDEQLKEFTRSKIMESERLALIGQLAANVAHELNNPLQGIVTYSHLLLEKMPSNGISEKDSSSIQRIVTQANRCRDIIRGLLDFSRQRKPDTTVCDINTVIRECVTFVENQASFQNIEFVIHFETNLPMVVVDPSQMQQVFLNMIINAAEAMEDGGKLTIDTRSNSTENSIEISITDTGYGIPEDLFDKLFDPFFTTKEVGHGTGLGLAISYGIIKEHGGEISVESKVGEGSTFLIRLPLGKEEVFDDE
;
A
#
# COMPACT_ATOMS: atom_id res chain seq x y z
N MET A 1 -87.89 40.55 -11.05
CA MET A 1 -87.39 41.10 -9.79
C MET A 1 -85.94 40.68 -9.65
N LYS A 2 -85.09 41.66 -9.56
CA LYS A 2 -83.64 41.56 -9.35
C LYS A 2 -83.37 41.12 -7.94
N GLU A 3 -82.29 40.35 -7.75
CA GLU A 3 -81.39 40.29 -6.64
C GLU A 3 -80.56 39.00 -6.85
N GLY A 4 -79.29 38.96 -7.16
CA GLY A 4 -78.24 39.60 -6.39
C GLY A 4 -77.44 38.46 -5.74
N PHE A 5 -76.61 37.67 -6.53
CA PHE A 5 -75.67 36.76 -5.94
C PHE A 5 -74.28 37.43 -5.97
N THR A 6 -73.91 37.87 -4.81
CA THR A 6 -72.63 38.47 -4.45
C THR A 6 -71.48 37.53 -4.77
N ARG A 7 -70.55 38.02 -5.58
CA ARG A 7 -69.19 37.45 -5.78
C ARG A 7 -68.45 37.43 -4.46
N PHE A 8 -68.10 36.26 -3.92
CA PHE A 8 -67.03 36.11 -3.01
C PHE A 8 -65.72 36.11 -3.77
N GLY A 9 -65.10 37.27 -3.89
CA GLY A 9 -63.80 37.47 -4.39
C GLY A 9 -62.78 37.34 -3.24
N ILE A 10 -62.13 36.22 -3.09
CA ILE A 10 -60.88 36.10 -2.31
C ILE A 10 -59.73 36.26 -3.31
N PHE A 11 -59.38 37.50 -3.63
CA PHE A 11 -58.13 37.83 -4.29
C PHE A 11 -57.06 38.16 -3.21
N GLY A 12 -56.36 37.13 -2.75
CA GLY A 12 -55.05 37.33 -2.17
C GLY A 12 -54.02 37.69 -3.26
N PRO A 13 -52.89 38.32 -2.94
CA PRO A 13 -51.90 38.77 -3.93
C PRO A 13 -51.47 37.59 -4.82
N ARG A 14 -51.59 37.80 -6.14
CA ARG A 14 -51.18 36.83 -7.16
C ARG A 14 -49.64 36.66 -7.08
N GLY A 15 -49.17 35.78 -6.20
CA GLY A 15 -47.83 35.26 -6.29
C GLY A 15 -47.61 34.59 -7.67
N ILE A 16 -46.42 34.71 -8.19
CA ILE A 16 -45.99 34.06 -9.44
C ILE A 16 -46.41 32.59 -9.41
N ARG A 17 -47.38 32.19 -10.24
CA ARG A 17 -47.81 30.78 -10.34
C ARG A 17 -46.73 29.99 -11.06
N ILE A 18 -45.85 29.36 -10.30
CA ILE A 18 -44.85 28.43 -10.82
C ILE A 18 -45.56 27.12 -11.17
N PRO A 19 -45.47 26.61 -12.41
CA PRO A 19 -46.03 25.31 -12.80
C PRO A 19 -45.53 24.18 -11.90
N ILE A 20 -46.33 23.14 -11.70
CA ILE A 20 -45.96 21.97 -10.88
C ILE A 20 -44.70 21.33 -11.45
N SER A 21 -44.56 21.23 -12.77
CA SER A 21 -43.37 20.75 -13.45
C SER A 21 -42.11 21.50 -13.00
N THR A 22 -42.17 22.83 -13.00
CA THR A 22 -41.03 23.67 -12.60
C THR A 22 -40.72 23.51 -11.10
N LYS A 23 -41.75 23.39 -10.25
CA LYS A 23 -41.54 23.14 -8.80
C LYS A 23 -40.87 21.80 -8.55
N LEU A 24 -41.34 20.74 -9.21
CA LEU A 24 -40.77 19.41 -9.10
C LEU A 24 -39.32 19.41 -9.58
N ILE A 25 -39.05 19.97 -10.77
CA ILE A 25 -37.68 20.07 -11.32
C ILE A 25 -36.80 20.87 -10.37
N LEU A 26 -37.25 22.04 -9.88
CA LEU A 26 -36.46 22.84 -8.95
C LEU A 26 -36.18 22.14 -7.61
N SER A 27 -37.18 21.41 -7.08
CA SER A 27 -37.02 20.64 -5.85
C SER A 27 -35.99 19.51 -6.02
N PHE A 28 -36.10 18.75 -7.12
CA PHE A 28 -35.12 17.69 -7.42
C PHE A 28 -33.73 18.26 -7.71
N LEU A 29 -33.67 19.38 -8.47
CA LEU A 29 -32.39 20.06 -8.72
C LEU A 29 -31.74 20.55 -7.43
N LEU A 30 -32.53 21.11 -6.50
CA LEU A 30 -32.01 21.54 -5.20
C LEU A 30 -31.46 20.36 -4.41
N ILE A 31 -32.18 19.25 -4.33
CA ILE A 31 -31.76 18.04 -3.63
C ILE A 31 -30.49 17.47 -4.27
N ILE A 32 -30.46 17.35 -5.60
CA ILE A 32 -29.29 16.88 -6.36
C ILE A 32 -28.10 17.79 -6.10
N ALA A 33 -28.30 19.12 -6.15
CA ALA A 33 -27.24 20.08 -5.92
C ALA A 33 -26.66 19.98 -4.49
N ILE A 34 -27.53 19.84 -3.48
CA ILE A 34 -27.08 19.67 -2.09
C ILE A 34 -26.34 18.35 -1.92
N ILE A 35 -26.92 17.24 -2.38
CA ILE A 35 -26.28 15.92 -2.27
C ILE A 35 -24.95 15.90 -3.03
N SER A 36 -24.92 16.43 -4.25
CA SER A 36 -23.69 16.52 -5.06
C SER A 36 -22.64 17.40 -4.38
N ALA A 37 -23.04 18.56 -3.83
CA ALA A 37 -22.12 19.45 -3.12
C ALA A 37 -21.54 18.80 -1.86
N VAL A 38 -22.36 18.13 -1.06
CA VAL A 38 -21.93 17.39 0.12
C VAL A 38 -21.01 16.22 -0.29
N PHE A 39 -21.40 15.48 -1.32
CA PHE A 39 -20.65 14.33 -1.80
C PHE A 39 -19.29 14.75 -2.34
N ILE A 40 -19.23 15.85 -3.12
CA ILE A 40 -17.97 16.41 -3.63
C ILE A 40 -17.09 16.91 -2.47
N ALA A 41 -17.66 17.68 -1.54
CA ALA A 41 -16.90 18.22 -0.41
C ALA A 41 -16.31 17.11 0.48
N VAL A 42 -17.13 16.11 0.82
CA VAL A 42 -16.70 14.95 1.61
C VAL A 42 -15.71 14.09 0.83
N GLY A 43 -15.96 13.87 -0.46
CA GLY A 43 -15.09 13.08 -1.32
C GLY A 43 -13.70 13.70 -1.46
N ILE A 44 -13.61 15.00 -1.76
CA ILE A 44 -12.33 15.70 -1.90
C ILE A 44 -11.54 15.67 -0.58
N HIS A 45 -12.21 15.93 0.54
CA HIS A 45 -11.56 15.92 1.85
C HIS A 45 -11.06 14.51 2.24
N LEU A 46 -11.92 13.50 2.12
CA LEU A 46 -11.54 12.13 2.45
C LEU A 46 -10.44 11.56 1.54
N ILE A 47 -10.48 11.87 0.24
CA ILE A 47 -9.47 11.40 -0.71
C ILE A 47 -8.14 12.09 -0.45
N GLY A 48 -8.16 13.42 -0.26
CA GLY A 48 -6.94 14.20 -0.02
C GLY A 48 -6.20 13.73 1.23
N ASP A 49 -6.90 13.68 2.34
CA ASP A 49 -6.30 13.30 3.63
C ASP A 49 -5.77 11.86 3.62
N ARG A 50 -6.52 10.94 2.98
CA ARG A 50 -6.12 9.53 2.87
C ARG A 50 -4.86 9.32 2.06
N ILE A 51 -4.73 10.00 0.93
CA ILE A 51 -3.54 9.86 0.06
C ILE A 51 -2.30 10.38 0.79
N VAL A 52 -2.41 11.51 1.50
CA VAL A 52 -1.29 12.07 2.26
C VAL A 52 -0.92 11.17 3.44
N GLU A 53 -1.91 10.67 4.18
CA GLU A 53 -1.70 9.76 5.31
C GLU A 53 -1.03 8.46 4.86
N GLU A 54 -1.50 7.86 3.75
CA GLU A 54 -0.91 6.65 3.17
C GLU A 54 0.54 6.87 2.72
N ALA A 55 0.81 8.03 2.11
CA ALA A 55 2.16 8.39 1.70
C ALA A 55 3.09 8.60 2.90
N GLN A 56 2.61 9.20 3.98
CA GLN A 56 3.36 9.37 5.23
C GLN A 56 3.62 8.02 5.91
N GLU A 57 2.64 7.13 5.93
CA GLU A 57 2.84 5.77 6.45
C GLU A 57 3.83 4.98 5.59
N LYS A 58 3.74 5.11 4.27
CA LYS A 58 4.71 4.46 3.37
C LYS A 58 6.13 4.95 3.66
N VAL A 59 6.37 6.25 3.73
CA VAL A 59 7.73 6.76 3.97
C VAL A 59 8.26 6.38 5.37
N ARG A 60 7.38 6.23 6.36
CA ARG A 60 7.76 5.67 7.67
C ARG A 60 8.25 4.24 7.57
N HIS A 61 7.60 3.42 6.72
CA HIS A 61 8.06 2.07 6.44
C HIS A 61 9.38 2.03 5.70
N ASP A 62 9.50 2.90 4.71
CA ASP A 62 10.71 3.03 3.93
C ASP A 62 11.89 3.44 4.83
N LEU A 63 11.67 4.30 5.82
CA LEU A 63 12.68 4.65 6.82
C LEU A 63 13.06 3.45 7.71
N ASN A 64 12.09 2.65 8.15
CA ASN A 64 12.38 1.43 8.91
C ASN A 64 13.20 0.42 8.08
N ALA A 65 12.87 0.26 6.80
CA ALA A 65 13.64 -0.59 5.89
C ALA A 65 15.06 -0.03 5.67
N ALA A 66 15.20 1.28 5.51
CA ALA A 66 16.48 1.95 5.41
C ALA A 66 17.35 1.74 6.66
N ARG A 67 16.76 1.83 7.84
CA ARG A 67 17.43 1.53 9.12
C ARG A 67 17.94 0.09 9.17
N VAL A 68 17.11 -0.87 8.72
CA VAL A 68 17.54 -2.28 8.65
C VAL A 68 18.74 -2.45 7.72
N ILE A 69 18.76 -1.79 6.58
CA ILE A 69 19.89 -1.83 5.65
C ILE A 69 21.13 -1.22 6.29
N TYR A 70 20.98 -0.07 6.96
CA TYR A 70 22.06 0.61 7.67
C TYR A 70 22.64 -0.27 8.78
N THR A 71 21.79 -0.80 9.64
CA THR A 71 22.20 -1.67 10.76
C THR A 71 22.76 -3.01 10.30
N SER A 72 22.26 -3.55 9.18
CA SER A 72 22.80 -4.76 8.56
C SER A 72 24.24 -4.54 8.06
N LYS A 73 24.55 -3.36 7.49
CA LYS A 73 25.93 -3.02 7.11
C LYS A 73 26.84 -2.93 8.34
N LEU A 74 26.36 -2.29 9.41
CA LEU A 74 27.05 -2.24 10.69
C LEU A 74 27.32 -3.65 11.24
N SER A 75 26.31 -4.50 11.28
CA SER A 75 26.41 -5.89 11.74
C SER A 75 27.41 -6.69 10.90
N ARG A 76 27.42 -6.48 9.58
CA ARG A 76 28.40 -7.13 8.70
C ARG A 76 29.85 -6.73 9.03
N ILE A 77 30.09 -5.43 9.27
CA ILE A 77 31.43 -4.95 9.67
C ILE A 77 31.83 -5.58 10.99
N ASN A 78 30.91 -5.64 11.95
CA ASN A 78 31.14 -6.32 13.23
C ASN A 78 31.54 -7.79 13.06
N ASP A 79 30.81 -8.53 12.23
CA ASP A 79 31.11 -9.96 11.98
C ASP A 79 32.45 -10.13 11.31
N VAL A 80 32.82 -9.29 10.35
CA VAL A 80 34.14 -9.32 9.68
C VAL A 80 35.26 -9.08 10.70
N VAL A 81 35.12 -8.03 11.51
CA VAL A 81 36.14 -7.67 12.51
C VAL A 81 36.25 -8.75 13.57
N ARG A 82 35.13 -9.19 14.14
CA ARG A 82 35.06 -10.22 15.17
C ARG A 82 35.67 -11.54 14.70
N PHE A 83 35.21 -12.08 13.54
CA PHE A 83 35.75 -13.33 13.03
C PHE A 83 37.21 -13.22 12.59
N THR A 84 37.64 -12.01 12.20
CA THR A 84 39.05 -11.78 11.88
C THR A 84 39.92 -11.76 13.17
N ALA A 85 39.43 -11.12 14.23
CA ALA A 85 40.10 -11.07 15.53
C ALA A 85 40.25 -12.46 16.17
N GLU A 86 39.33 -13.38 15.94
CA GLU A 86 39.35 -14.76 16.46
C GLU A 86 40.32 -15.69 15.68
N ARG A 87 40.87 -15.28 14.54
CA ARG A 87 41.70 -16.14 13.72
C ARG A 87 43.05 -16.44 14.40
N PHE A 88 43.44 -17.70 14.37
CA PHE A 88 44.65 -18.18 15.03
C PHE A 88 45.92 -17.47 14.53
N PHE A 89 46.02 -17.18 13.22
CA PHE A 89 47.24 -16.55 12.67
C PHE A 89 47.47 -15.13 13.22
N LEU A 90 46.36 -14.39 13.51
CA LEU A 90 46.42 -13.06 14.10
C LEU A 90 46.92 -13.13 15.54
N ARG A 91 46.37 -14.07 16.30
CA ARG A 91 46.76 -14.36 17.67
C ARG A 91 48.22 -14.75 17.77
N ASP A 92 48.66 -15.69 16.94
CA ASP A 92 50.06 -16.19 16.94
C ASP A 92 51.05 -15.09 16.55
N ALA A 93 50.70 -14.23 15.59
CA ALA A 93 51.53 -13.11 15.19
C ALA A 93 51.74 -12.09 16.32
N LEU A 94 50.66 -11.76 17.03
CA LEU A 94 50.70 -10.84 18.18
C LEU A 94 51.52 -11.42 19.34
N ILE A 95 51.32 -12.70 19.69
CA ILE A 95 52.07 -13.38 20.75
C ILE A 95 53.56 -13.47 20.41
N SER A 96 53.88 -13.70 19.13
CA SER A 96 55.28 -13.81 18.68
C SER A 96 55.93 -12.46 18.39
N GLY A 97 55.17 -11.36 18.37
CA GLY A 97 55.66 -10.03 18.00
C GLY A 97 55.97 -9.88 16.50
N ASN A 98 55.55 -10.82 15.65
CA ASN A 98 55.87 -10.82 14.22
C ASN A 98 54.67 -10.34 13.38
N ILE A 99 54.38 -9.03 13.42
CA ILE A 99 53.25 -8.40 12.80
C ILE A 99 53.36 -8.38 11.26
N ASP A 100 54.57 -8.35 10.71
CA ASP A 100 54.79 -8.33 9.26
C ASP A 100 54.18 -9.53 8.53
N GLN A 101 54.12 -10.70 9.20
CA GLN A 101 53.53 -11.92 8.60
C GLN A 101 52.03 -11.83 8.34
N ILE A 102 51.30 -10.94 9.02
CA ILE A 102 49.86 -10.82 8.91
C ILE A 102 49.43 -9.62 8.06
N THR A 103 50.36 -8.73 7.74
CA THR A 103 50.05 -7.49 7.01
C THR A 103 49.33 -7.76 5.70
N ASP A 104 49.89 -8.62 4.83
CA ASP A 104 49.25 -8.97 3.55
C ASP A 104 47.89 -9.63 3.74
N ALA A 105 47.74 -10.47 4.75
CA ALA A 105 46.48 -11.15 5.04
C ALA A 105 45.39 -10.16 5.48
N LEU A 106 45.76 -9.17 6.30
CA LEU A 106 44.81 -8.12 6.73
C LEU A 106 44.48 -7.13 5.63
N VAL A 107 45.43 -6.74 4.81
CA VAL A 107 45.18 -5.92 3.61
C VAL A 107 44.20 -6.65 2.70
N ASN A 108 44.41 -7.95 2.44
CA ASN A 108 43.47 -8.75 1.64
C ASN A 108 42.06 -8.85 2.29
N VAL A 109 41.97 -8.99 3.62
CA VAL A 109 40.70 -8.99 4.33
C VAL A 109 40.02 -7.65 4.15
N LYS A 110 40.70 -6.52 4.37
CA LYS A 110 40.19 -5.17 4.19
C LYS A 110 39.61 -4.97 2.79
N GLU A 111 40.37 -5.30 1.75
CA GLU A 111 39.99 -5.13 0.35
C GLU A 111 38.81 -6.02 -0.02
N ARG A 112 38.86 -7.30 0.33
CA ARG A 112 37.81 -8.28 0.00
C ARG A 112 36.47 -7.97 0.67
N GLU A 113 36.51 -7.54 1.93
CA GLU A 113 35.31 -7.24 2.70
C GLU A 113 34.86 -5.79 2.54
N GLY A 114 35.59 -4.96 1.81
CA GLY A 114 35.26 -3.57 1.48
C GLY A 114 35.35 -2.66 2.71
N LEU A 115 36.31 -2.87 3.58
CA LEU A 115 36.63 -1.94 4.67
C LEU A 115 37.53 -0.83 4.15
N ASP A 116 37.28 0.40 4.62
CA ASP A 116 38.19 1.53 4.35
C ASP A 116 39.40 1.52 5.30
N VAL A 117 39.23 1.03 6.55
CA VAL A 117 40.25 0.94 7.58
C VAL A 117 40.21 -0.45 8.19
N LEU A 118 41.39 -1.00 8.51
CA LEU A 118 41.55 -2.18 9.36
C LEU A 118 42.87 -2.05 10.10
N THR A 119 42.83 -1.90 11.43
CA THR A 119 43.92 -1.51 12.27
C THR A 119 43.98 -2.39 13.52
N ILE A 120 45.18 -2.71 13.98
CA ILE A 120 45.43 -3.48 15.21
C ILE A 120 46.12 -2.60 16.23
N THR A 121 45.67 -2.70 17.48
CA THR A 121 46.34 -2.13 18.64
C THR A 121 46.84 -3.25 19.55
N ASP A 122 47.71 -2.89 20.45
CA ASP A 122 48.07 -3.74 21.59
C ASP A 122 47.02 -3.70 22.71
N GLU A 123 47.29 -4.35 23.82
CA GLU A 123 46.42 -4.40 25.00
C GLU A 123 46.25 -3.06 25.73
N SER A 124 47.07 -2.07 25.41
CA SER A 124 47.01 -0.70 25.97
C SER A 124 46.24 0.27 25.05
N GLY A 125 45.96 -0.14 23.82
CA GLY A 125 45.35 0.71 22.77
C GLY A 125 46.38 1.36 21.84
N THR A 126 47.70 1.02 21.98
CA THR A 126 48.72 1.55 21.09
C THR A 126 48.66 0.86 19.72
N VAL A 127 48.67 1.61 18.65
CA VAL A 127 48.58 1.07 17.29
C VAL A 127 49.85 0.28 16.93
N LEU A 128 49.63 -0.97 16.54
CA LEU A 128 50.68 -1.88 16.08
C LEU A 128 50.79 -1.93 14.55
N LEU A 129 49.67 -1.86 13.87
CA LEU A 129 49.59 -1.96 12.41
C LEU A 129 48.36 -1.22 11.87
N ARG A 130 48.57 -0.38 10.87
CA ARG A 130 47.55 0.18 9.98
C ARG A 130 47.65 -0.44 8.59
N THR A 131 46.59 -1.00 8.07
CA THR A 131 46.61 -1.61 6.73
C THR A 131 46.66 -0.60 5.58
N ASN A 132 46.33 0.68 5.82
CA ASN A 132 46.40 1.75 4.82
C ASN A 132 47.74 2.50 4.85
N ASN A 133 48.37 2.57 6.01
CA ASN A 133 49.57 3.35 6.21
C ASN A 133 50.53 2.59 7.15
N LEU A 134 51.38 1.77 6.56
CA LEU A 134 52.29 0.88 7.29
C LEU A 134 53.38 1.64 8.05
N ASP A 135 53.63 2.90 7.66
CA ASP A 135 54.70 3.72 8.26
C ASP A 135 54.24 4.49 9.50
N ILE A 136 52.91 4.58 9.74
CA ILE A 136 52.32 5.27 10.90
C ILE A 136 51.80 4.26 11.90
N PHE A 137 52.48 4.08 12.99
CA PHE A 137 52.14 3.21 14.14
C PHE A 137 52.71 3.77 15.44
N GLY A 138 52.29 3.23 16.57
CA GLY A 138 52.77 3.63 17.89
C GLY A 138 52.00 4.77 18.54
N ASP A 139 50.97 5.32 17.91
CA ASP A 139 50.09 6.29 18.53
C ASP A 139 48.98 5.59 19.37
N ASP A 140 48.49 6.31 20.35
CA ASP A 140 47.51 5.83 21.32
C ASP A 140 46.09 6.02 20.80
N GLN A 141 45.34 4.94 20.80
CA GLN A 141 43.90 4.88 20.45
C GLN A 141 43.05 4.45 21.65
N SER A 142 43.61 4.47 22.87
CA SER A 142 42.87 4.09 24.08
C SER A 142 41.68 5.04 24.40
N ASP A 143 41.75 6.28 23.91
CA ASP A 143 40.69 7.28 24.06
C ASP A 143 39.59 7.13 22.97
N ASP A 144 39.79 6.29 21.95
CA ASP A 144 38.76 6.00 20.98
C ASP A 144 37.59 5.25 21.64
N GLU A 145 36.37 5.72 21.43
CA GLU A 145 35.16 5.23 22.12
C GLU A 145 34.98 3.70 22.00
N LEU A 146 35.14 3.14 20.79
CA LEU A 146 34.97 1.70 20.57
C LEU A 146 36.16 0.91 21.09
N VAL A 147 37.38 1.37 20.86
CA VAL A 147 38.61 0.72 21.34
C VAL A 147 38.60 0.71 22.87
N SER A 148 38.35 1.84 23.54
CA SER A 148 38.25 1.93 25.00
C SER A 148 37.19 1.01 25.59
N THR A 149 36.06 0.88 24.91
CA THR A 149 34.97 -0.01 25.33
C THR A 149 35.42 -1.48 25.23
N VAL A 150 36.11 -1.87 24.14
CA VAL A 150 36.66 -3.23 24.01
C VAL A 150 37.75 -3.51 25.03
N LEU A 151 38.64 -2.55 25.27
CA LEU A 151 39.69 -2.68 26.30
C LEU A 151 39.12 -2.94 27.69
N SER A 152 38.00 -2.25 28.02
CA SER A 152 37.35 -2.36 29.32
C SER A 152 36.44 -3.58 29.47
N ARG A 153 35.61 -3.89 28.44
CA ARG A 153 34.57 -4.93 28.49
C ARG A 153 35.03 -6.27 27.95
N ARG A 154 36.04 -6.30 27.08
CA ARG A 154 36.56 -7.48 26.36
C ARG A 154 35.48 -8.16 25.49
N GLU A 155 34.56 -7.38 24.96
CA GLU A 155 33.48 -7.82 24.07
C GLU A 155 33.56 -7.02 22.78
N PRO A 156 33.18 -7.61 21.63
CA PRO A 156 33.05 -6.87 20.39
C PRO A 156 32.03 -5.73 20.50
N VAL A 157 32.36 -4.57 19.94
CA VAL A 157 31.53 -3.38 19.94
C VAL A 157 31.41 -2.86 18.52
N VAL A 158 30.23 -2.37 18.16
CA VAL A 158 29.98 -1.79 16.86
C VAL A 158 29.09 -0.55 16.99
N GLY A 159 29.36 0.45 16.20
CA GLY A 159 28.60 1.70 16.22
C GLY A 159 28.99 2.60 15.05
N THR A 160 28.33 3.75 15.03
CA THR A 160 28.71 4.86 14.15
C THR A 160 29.50 5.85 14.97
N ALA A 161 30.59 6.36 14.43
CA ALA A 161 31.45 7.31 15.11
C ALA A 161 31.86 8.46 14.17
N ILE A 162 32.27 9.59 14.75
CA ILE A 162 32.86 10.70 14.02
C ILE A 162 34.35 10.69 14.25
N LEU A 163 35.13 10.50 13.19
CA LEU A 163 36.58 10.60 13.24
C LEU A 163 37.04 12.02 12.84
N PRO A 164 37.88 12.65 13.64
CA PRO A 164 38.54 13.91 13.30
C PRO A 164 39.41 13.78 12.04
N ALA A 165 39.62 14.90 11.36
CA ALA A 165 40.40 14.92 10.10
C ALA A 165 41.85 14.43 10.30
N ASP A 166 42.48 14.78 11.39
CA ASP A 166 43.85 14.37 11.74
C ASP A 166 44.00 12.85 11.98
N GLU A 167 42.96 12.24 12.55
CA GLU A 167 42.94 10.75 12.69
C GLU A 167 42.76 10.06 11.32
N LEU A 168 41.89 10.64 10.46
CA LEU A 168 41.71 10.12 9.10
C LEU A 168 42.99 10.25 8.26
N GLU A 169 43.75 11.33 8.43
CA GLU A 169 45.03 11.52 7.75
C GLU A 169 46.07 10.47 8.16
N LYS A 170 46.08 10.04 9.42
CA LYS A 170 46.96 8.93 9.88
C LYS A 170 46.64 7.63 9.15
N GLU A 171 45.36 7.38 8.91
CA GLU A 171 44.93 6.21 8.14
C GLU A 171 45.21 6.38 6.65
N SER A 172 44.72 7.46 6.05
CA SER A 172 44.91 7.77 4.62
C SER A 172 44.53 9.20 4.29
N ILE A 173 45.40 9.93 3.60
CA ILE A 173 45.12 11.25 3.06
C ILE A 173 43.88 11.21 2.15
N ILE A 174 43.70 10.14 1.37
CA ILE A 174 42.53 9.97 0.47
C ILE A 174 41.24 9.87 1.28
N LEU A 175 41.25 9.22 2.44
CA LEU A 175 40.09 9.14 3.33
C LEU A 175 39.72 10.53 3.90
N ALA A 176 40.73 11.29 4.34
CA ALA A 176 40.53 12.67 4.81
C ALA A 176 39.95 13.58 3.70
N GLU A 177 40.49 13.50 2.49
CA GLU A 177 39.95 14.24 1.33
C GLU A 177 38.51 13.80 0.99
N ARG A 178 38.20 12.52 1.08
CA ARG A 178 36.87 11.98 0.86
C ARG A 178 35.90 12.43 1.95
N ALA A 179 36.33 12.55 3.19
CA ALA A 179 35.56 13.03 4.32
C ALA A 179 35.16 14.51 4.18
N CYS A 180 36.08 15.31 3.63
CA CYS A 180 35.86 16.75 3.45
C CYS A 180 34.64 17.04 2.57
N CYS A 181 33.66 17.77 3.12
CA CYS A 181 32.44 18.19 2.45
C CYS A 181 32.28 19.71 2.55
N LYS A 182 32.39 20.40 1.41
CA LYS A 182 32.07 21.84 1.33
C LYS A 182 30.57 22.06 1.44
N PHE A 183 30.18 23.05 2.22
CA PHE A 183 28.77 23.37 2.39
C PHE A 183 28.23 24.09 1.15
N ILE A 184 27.03 23.68 0.75
CA ILE A 184 26.25 24.31 -0.30
C ILE A 184 25.15 25.11 0.39
N ASP A 185 25.00 26.37 -0.02
CA ASP A 185 23.91 27.21 0.47
C ASP A 185 22.56 26.52 0.25
N THR A 186 21.86 26.26 1.34
CA THR A 186 20.62 25.51 1.33
C THR A 186 19.52 26.35 1.98
N PRO A 187 18.44 26.65 1.27
CA PRO A 187 17.33 27.41 1.82
C PRO A 187 16.80 26.78 3.11
N GLN A 188 16.46 27.62 4.10
CA GLN A 188 15.93 27.20 5.40
C GLN A 188 16.88 26.39 6.30
N ALA A 189 18.13 26.16 5.90
CA ALA A 189 19.13 25.59 6.79
C ALA A 189 19.52 26.60 7.88
N ARG A 190 19.83 26.07 9.08
CA ARG A 190 20.31 26.91 10.19
C ARG A 190 21.58 27.67 9.80
N TYR A 191 21.81 28.82 10.39
CA TYR A 191 23.05 29.57 10.17
C TYR A 191 24.27 28.81 10.75
N ARG A 192 25.38 28.80 10.00
CA ARG A 192 26.70 28.28 10.43
C ARG A 192 27.79 29.21 9.90
N GLU A 193 28.85 29.35 10.70
CA GLU A 193 30.05 30.13 10.31
C GLU A 193 31.02 29.26 9.48
N GLU A 194 31.01 27.93 9.73
CA GLU A 194 31.85 26.99 8.98
C GLU A 194 31.37 26.89 7.53
N THR A 195 32.32 26.69 6.65
CA THR A 195 32.07 26.55 5.20
C THR A 195 32.27 25.11 4.70
N GLU A 196 32.85 24.25 5.53
CA GLU A 196 33.10 22.84 5.22
C GLU A 196 33.14 22.00 6.50
N ALA A 197 32.84 20.70 6.35
CA ALA A 197 33.08 19.67 7.36
C ALA A 197 34.28 18.83 6.93
N THR A 198 35.23 18.64 7.81
CA THR A 198 36.48 17.87 7.55
C THR A 198 36.50 16.53 8.25
N ASN A 199 35.66 16.34 9.28
CA ASN A 199 35.58 15.09 10.01
C ASN A 199 34.82 14.03 9.17
N GLY A 200 35.16 12.76 9.35
CA GLY A 200 34.50 11.63 8.70
C GLY A 200 33.50 10.93 9.60
N MET A 201 32.35 10.59 9.06
CA MET A 201 31.39 9.70 9.73
C MET A 201 31.68 8.26 9.34
N MET A 202 31.98 7.42 10.33
CA MET A 202 32.44 6.05 10.14
C MET A 202 31.46 5.03 10.70
N LEU A 203 31.22 3.96 9.95
CA LEU A 203 30.73 2.71 10.53
C LEU A 203 31.93 1.96 11.08
N LYS A 204 31.98 1.76 12.38
CA LYS A 204 33.13 1.21 13.08
C LYS A 204 32.76 -0.01 13.89
N ALA A 205 33.62 -1.02 13.87
CA ALA A 205 33.54 -2.18 14.76
C ALA A 205 34.92 -2.44 15.37
N ALA A 206 34.92 -2.84 16.60
CA ALA A 206 36.12 -3.24 17.31
C ALA A 206 35.92 -4.57 18.05
N ALA A 207 36.91 -5.43 18.05
CA ALA A 207 36.83 -6.73 18.71
C ALA A 207 38.13 -7.04 19.46
N PRO A 208 38.03 -7.68 20.62
CA PRO A 208 39.23 -8.10 21.39
C PRO A 208 39.95 -9.23 20.69
N ILE A 209 41.27 -9.16 20.68
CA ILE A 209 42.11 -10.28 20.32
C ILE A 209 42.58 -10.91 21.63
N LEU A 210 42.19 -12.16 21.82
CA LEU A 210 42.46 -12.89 23.05
C LEU A 210 43.54 -13.97 22.82
N ASP A 211 44.43 -14.16 23.78
CA ASP A 211 45.36 -15.26 23.76
C ASP A 211 44.68 -16.63 24.01
N TYR A 212 45.44 -17.70 24.06
CA TYR A 212 44.94 -19.05 24.33
C TYR A 212 44.46 -19.26 25.79
N MET A 213 44.77 -18.31 26.69
CA MET A 213 44.34 -18.28 28.09
C MET A 213 43.23 -17.27 28.34
N ASN A 214 42.68 -16.71 27.25
CA ASN A 214 41.62 -15.70 27.29
C ASN A 214 42.05 -14.34 27.87
N ASN A 215 43.35 -14.00 27.84
CA ASN A 215 43.81 -12.67 28.16
C ASN A 215 43.76 -11.78 26.93
N LEU A 216 43.45 -10.51 27.12
CA LEU A 216 43.46 -9.51 26.06
C LEU A 216 44.93 -9.26 25.63
N ILE A 217 45.21 -9.37 24.35
CA ILE A 217 46.52 -9.11 23.76
C ILE A 217 46.49 -8.01 22.70
N GLY A 218 45.31 -7.49 22.39
CA GLY A 218 45.14 -6.40 21.45
C GLY A 218 43.69 -6.20 21.06
N VAL A 219 43.43 -5.18 20.27
CA VAL A 219 42.13 -4.90 19.67
C VAL A 219 42.29 -4.79 18.17
N LEU A 220 41.41 -5.47 17.44
CA LEU A 220 41.21 -5.26 16.01
C LEU A 220 40.02 -4.34 15.81
N TYR A 221 40.20 -3.24 15.08
CA TYR A 221 39.06 -2.45 14.63
C TYR A 221 39.08 -2.27 13.13
N GLY A 222 37.88 -2.18 12.58
CA GLY A 222 37.65 -1.97 11.14
C GLY A 222 36.55 -0.96 10.91
N GLU A 223 36.69 -0.18 9.85
CA GLU A 223 35.84 0.98 9.61
C GLU A 223 35.51 1.14 8.14
N VAL A 224 34.33 1.73 7.88
CA VAL A 224 33.87 2.16 6.54
C VAL A 224 33.43 3.61 6.61
N LEU A 225 34.06 4.46 5.80
CA LEU A 225 33.71 5.89 5.71
C LEU A 225 32.42 6.07 4.94
N LEU A 226 31.47 6.77 5.55
CA LEU A 226 30.16 7.09 4.95
C LEU A 226 30.22 8.31 4.03
N ASN A 227 31.13 9.24 4.26
CA ASN A 227 31.28 10.45 3.43
C ASN A 227 31.61 10.06 1.99
N LYS A 228 30.74 10.48 1.06
CA LYS A 228 30.83 10.15 -0.37
C LYS A 228 30.89 8.63 -0.66
N ASN A 229 30.41 7.83 0.27
CA ASN A 229 30.15 6.40 0.05
C ASN A 229 28.66 6.21 -0.20
N PHE A 230 28.32 5.70 -1.37
CA PHE A 230 26.93 5.64 -1.81
C PHE A 230 26.32 4.25 -1.68
N GLU A 231 27.08 3.27 -1.22
CA GLU A 231 26.63 1.87 -1.16
C GLU A 231 25.30 1.71 -0.41
N ILE A 232 25.20 2.33 0.78
CA ILE A 232 24.01 2.20 1.63
C ILE A 232 22.82 2.92 0.98
N VAL A 233 22.99 4.16 0.55
CA VAL A 233 21.90 4.96 -0.02
C VAL A 233 21.42 4.40 -1.36
N ASP A 234 22.33 3.85 -2.18
CA ASP A 234 21.97 3.18 -3.43
C ASP A 234 21.30 1.82 -3.15
N LYS A 235 21.76 1.09 -2.13
CA LYS A 235 21.11 -0.14 -1.69
C LYS A 235 19.70 0.11 -1.16
N ILE A 236 19.50 1.20 -0.40
CA ILE A 236 18.17 1.63 0.02
C ILE A 236 17.32 1.94 -1.20
N LYS A 237 17.82 2.75 -2.15
CA LYS A 237 17.13 3.05 -3.38
C LYS A 237 16.70 1.79 -4.13
N GLN A 238 17.62 0.86 -4.33
CA GLN A 238 17.37 -0.38 -5.06
C GLN A 238 16.39 -1.32 -4.32
N THR A 239 16.52 -1.43 -2.99
CA THR A 239 15.78 -2.43 -2.22
C THR A 239 14.41 -1.92 -1.78
N VAL A 240 14.32 -0.64 -1.39
CA VAL A 240 13.11 -0.03 -0.85
C VAL A 240 12.26 0.59 -1.96
N PHE A 241 12.91 1.21 -2.94
CA PHE A 241 12.25 1.95 -4.02
C PHE A 241 12.34 1.26 -5.39
N GLU A 242 13.04 0.10 -5.47
CA GLU A 242 13.14 -0.74 -6.68
C GLU A 242 13.60 0.02 -7.94
N ASP A 243 14.42 1.08 -7.74
CA ASP A 243 14.86 2.00 -8.80
C ASP A 243 13.72 2.59 -9.66
N LEU A 244 12.52 2.69 -9.08
CA LEU A 244 11.34 3.21 -9.79
C LEU A 244 11.54 4.66 -10.17
N ILE A 245 11.10 4.98 -11.40
CA ILE A 245 11.19 6.32 -12.00
C ILE A 245 9.78 6.84 -12.30
N TYR A 246 9.53 8.10 -12.00
CA TYR A 246 8.31 8.81 -12.36
C TYR A 246 8.67 10.11 -13.08
N ASP A 247 8.18 10.29 -14.29
CA ASP A 247 8.46 11.48 -15.14
C ASP A 247 9.97 11.83 -15.24
N GLY A 248 10.80 10.78 -15.40
CA GLY A 248 12.26 10.91 -15.51
C GLY A 248 12.99 11.17 -14.19
N LYS A 249 12.30 11.17 -13.05
CA LYS A 249 12.86 11.38 -11.72
C LYS A 249 12.76 10.12 -10.87
N ASP A 250 13.75 9.92 -10.01
CA ASP A 250 13.72 8.85 -9.03
C ASP A 250 12.55 9.04 -8.06
N ILE A 251 11.71 8.00 -7.88
CA ILE A 251 10.59 8.05 -6.93
C ILE A 251 11.11 8.11 -5.49
N GLY A 252 12.17 7.37 -5.21
CA GLY A 252 12.69 7.25 -3.86
C GLY A 252 14.08 7.82 -3.70
N THR A 253 14.29 8.50 -2.59
CA THR A 253 15.58 9.08 -2.23
C THR A 253 16.00 8.68 -0.82
N ALA A 254 17.29 8.49 -0.63
CA ALA A 254 17.90 8.21 0.66
C ALA A 254 19.13 9.08 0.87
N THR A 255 19.38 9.46 2.10
CA THR A 255 20.53 10.29 2.48
C THR A 255 21.00 9.93 3.88
N ILE A 256 22.30 10.02 4.07
CA ILE A 256 22.96 10.06 5.37
C ILE A 256 23.52 11.47 5.55
N PHE A 257 23.17 12.09 6.66
CA PHE A 257 23.72 13.38 7.08
C PHE A 257 24.68 13.16 8.24
N GLN A 258 25.77 13.90 8.23
CA GLN A 258 26.63 14.10 9.39
C GLN A 258 26.23 15.42 10.01
N ASP A 259 25.72 15.39 11.25
CA ASP A 259 25.02 16.52 11.85
C ASP A 259 23.88 16.98 10.89
N ASP A 260 23.96 18.15 10.30
CA ASP A 260 22.99 18.67 9.33
C ASP A 260 23.47 18.63 7.86
N VAL A 261 24.67 18.13 7.60
CA VAL A 261 25.34 18.15 6.29
C VAL A 261 25.15 16.82 5.56
N ARG A 262 24.69 16.86 4.33
CA ARG A 262 24.50 15.68 3.48
C ARG A 262 25.85 15.13 3.01
N ILE A 263 26.24 13.98 3.53
CA ILE A 263 27.53 13.33 3.23
C ILE A 263 27.41 12.16 2.25
N SER A 264 26.26 11.51 2.20
CA SER A 264 25.98 10.41 1.29
C SER A 264 24.52 10.47 0.85
N THR A 265 24.28 10.42 -0.48
CA THR A 265 22.92 10.58 -1.02
C THR A 265 22.80 10.03 -2.43
N ASN A 266 21.59 9.63 -2.80
CA ASN A 266 21.19 9.41 -4.19
C ASN A 266 20.38 10.61 -4.77
N VAL A 267 20.09 11.64 -3.97
CA VAL A 267 19.49 12.87 -4.47
C VAL A 267 20.45 13.54 -5.44
N ARG A 268 19.94 14.01 -6.58
CA ARG A 268 20.73 14.65 -7.62
C ARG A 268 20.43 16.15 -7.73
N ASN A 269 21.46 16.91 -8.04
CA ASN A 269 21.34 18.30 -8.48
C ASN A 269 20.82 18.35 -9.93
N GLU A 270 20.51 19.55 -10.43
CA GLU A 270 20.07 19.77 -11.83
C GLU A 270 21.12 19.34 -12.86
N ASP A 271 22.40 19.41 -12.53
CA ASP A 271 23.52 18.97 -13.37
C ASP A 271 23.74 17.45 -13.36
N GLY A 272 22.92 16.70 -12.62
CA GLY A 272 23.00 15.25 -12.46
C GLY A 272 24.01 14.78 -11.41
N SER A 273 24.82 15.66 -10.82
CA SER A 273 25.70 15.33 -9.70
C SER A 273 24.92 15.02 -8.43
N ARG A 274 25.50 14.28 -7.50
CA ARG A 274 24.88 14.03 -6.20
C ARG A 274 24.93 15.28 -5.33
N ALA A 275 23.86 15.57 -4.63
CA ALA A 275 23.67 16.80 -3.85
C ALA A 275 24.45 16.81 -2.51
N ILE A 276 25.74 16.41 -2.54
CA ILE A 276 26.61 16.39 -1.37
C ILE A 276 26.88 17.83 -0.90
N GLY A 277 26.91 18.03 0.42
CA GLY A 277 27.17 19.35 1.04
C GLY A 277 25.94 20.22 1.22
N THR A 278 24.78 19.85 0.67
CA THR A 278 23.52 20.52 1.01
C THR A 278 23.11 20.16 2.44
N ARG A 279 22.29 20.99 3.08
CA ARG A 279 22.00 20.88 4.49
C ARG A 279 20.52 20.69 4.75
N VAL A 280 20.18 20.06 5.86
CA VAL A 280 18.78 19.90 6.28
C VAL A 280 18.21 21.23 6.77
N SER A 281 16.89 21.42 6.68
CA SER A 281 16.22 22.62 7.22
C SER A 281 16.34 22.71 8.75
N GLU A 282 16.31 23.93 9.28
CA GLU A 282 16.38 24.18 10.71
C GLU A 282 15.27 23.49 11.50
N GLU A 283 14.05 23.42 10.94
CA GLU A 283 12.90 22.74 11.55
C GLU A 283 13.22 21.25 11.77
N VAL A 284 13.66 20.54 10.72
CA VAL A 284 14.01 19.13 10.79
C VAL A 284 15.19 18.92 11.74
N TYR A 285 16.19 19.79 11.67
CA TYR A 285 17.36 19.74 12.58
C TYR A 285 16.95 19.81 14.04
N ASN A 286 16.10 20.77 14.39
CA ASN A 286 15.66 20.96 15.76
C ASN A 286 14.90 19.73 16.28
N GLN A 287 13.99 19.18 15.48
CA GLN A 287 13.23 18.01 15.91
C GLN A 287 14.08 16.74 15.98
N VAL A 288 14.95 16.52 14.98
CA VAL A 288 15.69 15.25 14.87
C VAL A 288 16.96 15.27 15.71
N VAL A 289 17.74 16.36 15.66
CA VAL A 289 19.03 16.41 16.34
C VAL A 289 18.91 16.95 17.76
N ILE A 290 18.11 18.00 17.98
CA ILE A 290 18.00 18.60 19.32
C ILE A 290 17.00 17.84 20.19
N GLU A 291 15.80 17.51 19.65
CA GLU A 291 14.78 16.79 20.42
C GLU A 291 14.92 15.26 20.36
N GLY A 292 15.72 14.71 19.43
CA GLY A 292 15.93 13.27 19.27
C GLY A 292 14.70 12.52 18.73
N LYS A 293 13.77 13.21 18.06
CA LYS A 293 12.51 12.63 17.58
C LYS A 293 12.55 12.47 16.06
N GLN A 294 11.87 11.43 15.57
CA GLN A 294 11.64 11.31 14.13
C GLN A 294 10.81 12.50 13.62
N TRP A 295 11.15 12.96 12.42
CA TRP A 295 10.36 13.93 11.66
C TRP A 295 9.76 13.26 10.44
N ILE A 296 8.47 13.44 10.21
CA ILE A 296 7.76 12.94 9.02
C ILE A 296 6.91 14.08 8.49
N GLY A 297 7.13 14.43 7.24
CA GLY A 297 6.39 15.52 6.64
C GLY A 297 6.78 15.78 5.19
N ARG A 298 6.20 16.83 4.67
CA ARG A 298 6.48 17.33 3.32
C ARG A 298 7.70 18.25 3.35
N ALA A 299 8.71 17.96 2.57
CA ALA A 299 9.91 18.82 2.46
C ALA A 299 10.29 19.08 1.00
N TYR A 300 10.83 20.25 0.76
CA TYR A 300 11.48 20.57 -0.52
C TYR A 300 12.94 20.10 -0.47
N VAL A 301 13.29 19.13 -1.30
CA VAL A 301 14.62 18.51 -1.30
C VAL A 301 15.29 18.81 -2.64
N VAL A 302 16.24 19.70 -2.61
CA VAL A 302 17.04 20.16 -3.75
C VAL A 302 16.19 20.75 -4.88
N ASN A 303 15.46 19.92 -5.64
CA ASN A 303 14.76 20.34 -6.86
C ASN A 303 13.26 20.04 -6.83
N ASP A 304 12.79 19.24 -5.86
CA ASP A 304 11.43 18.72 -5.88
C ASP A 304 10.83 18.62 -4.48
N TRP A 305 9.51 18.47 -4.44
CA TRP A 305 8.79 18.17 -3.22
C TRP A 305 8.75 16.67 -2.97
N TYR A 306 9.07 16.30 -1.74
CA TYR A 306 9.05 14.92 -1.25
C TYR A 306 8.22 14.82 0.02
N ILE A 307 7.62 13.65 0.22
CA ILE A 307 7.13 13.22 1.52
C ILE A 307 8.29 12.47 2.15
N THR A 308 8.74 12.94 3.30
CA THR A 308 10.05 12.56 3.84
C THR A 308 9.95 12.10 5.28
N ALA A 309 10.87 11.24 5.66
CA ALA A 309 11.07 10.82 7.04
C ALA A 309 12.56 10.89 7.39
N TYR A 310 12.83 11.42 8.57
CA TYR A 310 14.17 11.59 9.13
C TYR A 310 14.22 10.96 10.51
N GLU A 311 15.34 10.34 10.85
CA GLU A 311 15.63 9.83 12.19
C GLU A 311 17.08 10.07 12.59
N PRO A 312 17.36 10.20 13.90
CA PRO A 312 18.72 10.41 14.37
C PRO A 312 19.58 9.14 14.20
N ILE A 313 20.84 9.34 13.83
CA ILE A 313 21.88 8.34 13.93
C ILE A 313 22.67 8.62 15.21
N LEU A 314 22.80 7.59 16.03
CA LEU A 314 23.44 7.66 17.33
C LEU A 314 24.84 7.03 17.28
N ASP A 315 25.75 7.57 18.09
CA ASP A 315 27.00 6.88 18.47
C ASP A 315 26.75 5.82 19.56
N ILE A 316 27.80 5.22 20.08
CA ILE A 316 27.71 4.18 21.12
C ILE A 316 27.32 4.74 22.50
N ASP A 317 27.51 6.04 22.72
CA ASP A 317 27.12 6.76 23.94
C ASP A 317 25.71 7.37 23.86
N ASN A 318 24.97 7.05 22.78
CA ASN A 318 23.65 7.57 22.45
C ASN A 318 23.60 9.08 22.17
N SER A 319 24.72 9.69 21.79
CA SER A 319 24.72 11.05 21.27
C SER A 319 24.33 11.06 19.79
N ILE A 320 23.56 12.07 19.39
CA ILE A 320 23.11 12.19 18.00
C ILE A 320 24.24 12.79 17.17
N ILE A 321 24.74 12.02 16.21
CA ILE A 321 25.88 12.42 15.37
C ILE A 321 25.49 12.63 13.90
N GLY A 322 24.26 12.25 13.54
CA GLY A 322 23.80 12.38 12.17
C GLY A 322 22.31 12.08 12.02
N ILE A 323 21.88 12.03 10.77
CA ILE A 323 20.48 11.80 10.41
C ILE A 323 20.42 10.79 9.27
N LEU A 324 19.57 9.78 9.42
CA LEU A 324 19.14 8.92 8.32
C LEU A 324 17.84 9.47 7.72
N TYR A 325 17.81 9.64 6.43
CA TYR A 325 16.70 10.20 5.68
C TYR A 325 16.25 9.27 4.57
N VAL A 326 14.95 9.20 4.39
CA VAL A 326 14.31 8.71 3.17
C VAL A 326 13.21 9.67 2.73
N GLY A 327 12.98 9.73 1.43
CA GLY A 327 11.92 10.52 0.85
C GLY A 327 11.32 9.84 -0.37
N ILE A 328 10.03 10.01 -0.55
CA ILE A 328 9.31 9.60 -1.75
C ILE A 328 8.83 10.83 -2.48
N LEU A 329 8.98 10.85 -3.80
CA LEU A 329 8.56 11.95 -4.65
C LEU A 329 7.06 12.22 -4.44
N GLU A 330 6.69 13.46 -4.18
CA GLU A 330 5.29 13.85 -3.93
C GLU A 330 4.44 13.80 -5.19
N GLN A 331 5.05 14.10 -6.35
CA GLN A 331 4.33 14.25 -7.63
C GLN A 331 3.40 13.08 -7.97
N PRO A 332 3.81 11.80 -7.86
CA PRO A 332 2.92 10.67 -8.13
C PRO A 332 1.64 10.69 -7.28
N TYR A 333 1.75 11.10 -6.02
CA TYR A 333 0.61 11.18 -5.10
C TYR A 333 -0.32 12.34 -5.44
N VAL A 334 0.25 13.49 -5.82
CA VAL A 334 -0.51 14.66 -6.31
C VAL A 334 -1.25 14.30 -7.60
N ASP A 335 -0.61 13.60 -8.51
CA ASP A 335 -1.22 13.20 -9.78
C ASP A 335 -2.32 12.15 -9.55
N ILE A 336 -2.09 11.14 -8.71
CA ILE A 336 -3.13 10.18 -8.30
C ILE A 336 -4.30 10.90 -7.61
N GLN A 337 -4.00 11.84 -6.71
CA GLN A 337 -5.03 12.66 -6.07
C GLN A 337 -5.86 13.43 -7.10
N ARG A 338 -5.18 14.10 -8.03
CA ARG A 338 -5.82 14.88 -9.10
C ARG A 338 -6.68 14.00 -10.00
N GLU A 339 -6.14 12.87 -10.47
CA GLU A 339 -6.86 11.92 -11.30
C GLU A 339 -8.07 11.34 -10.57
N THR A 340 -7.90 10.96 -9.31
CA THR A 340 -8.97 10.41 -8.48
C THR A 340 -10.06 11.43 -8.23
N VAL A 341 -9.68 12.69 -7.92
CA VAL A 341 -10.63 13.79 -7.74
C VAL A 341 -11.36 14.10 -9.06
N LEU A 342 -10.65 14.12 -10.19
CA LEU A 342 -11.27 14.33 -11.50
C LEU A 342 -12.24 13.19 -11.86
N ALA A 343 -11.86 11.94 -11.64
CA ALA A 343 -12.72 10.79 -11.86
C ALA A 343 -13.97 10.85 -10.95
N PHE A 344 -13.74 11.19 -9.68
CA PHE A 344 -14.83 11.36 -8.71
C PHE A 344 -15.78 12.50 -9.11
N MET A 345 -15.27 13.64 -9.54
CA MET A 345 -16.07 14.75 -10.05
C MET A 345 -16.83 14.35 -11.33
N ALA A 346 -16.18 13.63 -12.24
CA ALA A 346 -16.81 13.15 -13.46
C ALA A 346 -17.96 12.18 -13.16
N ILE A 347 -17.76 11.23 -12.25
CA ILE A 347 -18.81 10.29 -11.82
C ILE A 347 -19.97 11.05 -11.16
N THR A 348 -19.66 12.01 -10.30
CA THR A 348 -20.67 12.84 -9.63
C THR A 348 -21.44 13.68 -10.64
N LEU A 349 -20.76 14.27 -11.62
CA LEU A 349 -21.38 15.05 -12.70
C LEU A 349 -22.28 14.17 -13.56
N LEU A 350 -21.81 12.99 -13.97
CA LEU A 350 -22.61 12.03 -14.73
C LEU A 350 -23.84 11.58 -13.93
N GLY A 351 -23.66 11.29 -12.64
CA GLY A 351 -24.78 10.98 -11.74
C GLY A 351 -25.78 12.12 -11.61
N ALA A 352 -25.31 13.37 -11.50
CA ALA A 352 -26.15 14.55 -11.46
C ALA A 352 -26.89 14.78 -12.79
N LEU A 353 -26.22 14.61 -13.93
CA LEU A 353 -26.84 14.70 -15.26
C LEU A 353 -27.89 13.60 -15.47
N ALA A 354 -27.56 12.35 -15.11
CA ALA A 354 -28.50 11.24 -15.17
C ALA A 354 -29.74 11.50 -14.29
N SER A 355 -29.52 11.98 -13.07
CA SER A 355 -30.59 12.36 -12.14
C SER A 355 -31.40 13.55 -12.64
N MET A 356 -30.77 14.54 -13.27
CA MET A 356 -31.44 15.67 -13.90
C MET A 356 -32.31 15.22 -15.08
N MET A 357 -31.74 14.36 -15.94
CA MET A 357 -32.49 13.77 -17.06
C MET A 357 -33.67 12.94 -16.57
N LEU A 358 -33.45 12.12 -15.56
CA LEU A 358 -34.52 11.32 -14.94
C LEU A 358 -35.59 12.23 -14.31
N SER A 359 -35.18 13.27 -13.57
CA SER A 359 -36.07 14.28 -12.99
C SER A 359 -36.91 15.01 -14.07
N TYR A 360 -36.26 15.39 -15.19
CA TYR A 360 -36.96 16.01 -16.32
C TYR A 360 -38.00 15.06 -16.94
N LEU A 361 -37.59 13.80 -17.19
CA LEU A 361 -38.49 12.78 -17.76
C LEU A 361 -39.67 12.48 -16.83
N LEU A 362 -39.40 12.30 -15.53
CA LEU A 362 -40.44 12.09 -14.52
C LEU A 362 -41.37 13.31 -14.39
N SER A 363 -40.78 14.52 -14.34
CA SER A 363 -41.56 15.76 -14.26
C SER A 363 -42.47 15.93 -15.49
N LYS A 364 -41.96 15.62 -16.69
CA LYS A 364 -42.76 15.67 -17.92
C LYS A 364 -43.84 14.59 -17.92
N ARG A 365 -43.50 13.35 -17.50
CA ARG A 365 -44.49 12.26 -17.38
C ARG A 365 -45.59 12.56 -16.38
N ILE A 366 -45.29 13.26 -15.28
CA ILE A 366 -46.27 13.63 -14.26
C ILE A 366 -47.03 14.90 -14.65
N SER A 367 -46.33 15.94 -15.12
CA SER A 367 -46.94 17.25 -15.31
C SER A 367 -47.80 17.40 -16.57
N VAL A 368 -47.44 16.67 -17.66
CA VAL A 368 -48.19 16.78 -18.93
C VAL A 368 -49.62 16.22 -18.78
N PRO A 369 -49.79 14.99 -18.27
CA PRO A 369 -51.12 14.45 -18.04
C PRO A 369 -51.96 15.30 -17.05
N ILE A 370 -51.33 15.76 -15.94
CA ILE A 370 -52.03 16.63 -14.96
C ILE A 370 -52.51 17.93 -15.60
N LYS A 371 -51.67 18.54 -16.47
CA LYS A 371 -52.06 19.75 -17.19
C LYS A 371 -53.22 19.50 -18.19
N GLN A 372 -53.15 18.37 -18.89
CA GLN A 372 -54.23 17.95 -19.79
C GLN A 372 -55.54 17.73 -19.03
N MET A 373 -55.51 17.04 -17.88
CA MET A 373 -56.66 16.85 -17.02
C MET A 373 -57.20 18.17 -16.46
N ALA A 374 -56.30 19.11 -16.06
CA ALA A 374 -56.73 20.43 -15.58
C ALA A 374 -57.46 21.23 -16.67
N VAL A 375 -56.99 21.15 -17.92
CA VAL A 375 -57.63 21.78 -19.08
C VAL A 375 -58.95 21.09 -19.36
N ALA A 376 -58.97 19.76 -19.43
CA ALA A 376 -60.20 18.98 -19.65
C ALA A 376 -61.21 19.20 -18.53
N SER A 377 -60.81 19.33 -17.26
CA SER A 377 -61.66 19.68 -16.13
C SER A 377 -62.30 21.08 -16.28
N GLN A 378 -61.51 22.05 -16.82
CA GLN A 378 -62.06 23.38 -17.13
C GLN A 378 -63.12 23.34 -18.28
N GLU A 379 -62.85 22.49 -19.27
CA GLU A 379 -63.83 22.30 -20.38
C GLU A 379 -65.07 21.60 -19.89
N ILE A 380 -64.97 20.56 -19.03
CA ILE A 380 -66.11 19.90 -18.40
C ILE A 380 -66.91 20.88 -17.54
N THR A 381 -66.22 21.71 -16.73
CA THR A 381 -66.90 22.79 -15.96
C THR A 381 -67.51 23.87 -16.86
N GLY A 382 -66.98 24.03 -18.06
CA GLY A 382 -67.55 24.89 -19.11
C GLY A 382 -68.75 24.26 -19.87
N GLY A 383 -69.11 22.99 -19.55
CA GLY A 383 -70.23 22.28 -20.13
C GLY A 383 -69.86 21.34 -21.30
N ASN A 384 -68.60 21.24 -21.68
CA ASN A 384 -68.15 20.29 -22.72
C ASN A 384 -67.87 18.93 -22.10
N LEU A 385 -68.87 18.09 -21.99
CA LEU A 385 -68.79 16.75 -21.39
C LEU A 385 -68.24 15.69 -22.37
N GLU A 386 -67.83 16.06 -23.59
CA GLU A 386 -67.25 15.15 -24.57
C GLU A 386 -65.73 15.14 -24.52
N THR A 387 -65.10 16.00 -23.69
CA THR A 387 -63.70 16.13 -23.57
C THR A 387 -63.14 14.89 -22.88
N THR A 388 -62.23 14.21 -23.57
CA THR A 388 -61.48 13.06 -23.04
C THR A 388 -59.99 13.43 -22.94
N VAL A 389 -59.29 12.84 -21.98
CA VAL A 389 -57.84 12.96 -21.81
C VAL A 389 -57.20 11.74 -22.42
N GLU A 390 -56.16 11.97 -23.26
CA GLU A 390 -55.39 10.87 -23.84
C GLU A 390 -54.64 10.13 -22.72
N VAL A 391 -54.82 8.81 -22.64
CA VAL A 391 -54.13 7.96 -21.68
C VAL A 391 -52.71 7.65 -22.22
N THR A 392 -51.70 8.38 -21.73
CA THR A 392 -50.33 8.31 -22.24
C THR A 392 -49.37 7.53 -21.31
N SER A 393 -49.80 7.13 -20.13
CA SER A 393 -49.00 6.38 -19.17
C SER A 393 -49.75 5.16 -18.62
N ASN A 394 -48.97 4.19 -18.14
CA ASN A 394 -49.45 2.93 -17.57
C ASN A 394 -49.23 2.90 -16.04
N ASP A 395 -49.31 4.06 -15.38
CA ASP A 395 -49.12 4.29 -13.96
C ASP A 395 -50.35 4.97 -13.36
N GLU A 396 -50.27 5.40 -12.10
CA GLU A 396 -51.33 6.08 -11.36
C GLU A 396 -51.87 7.32 -12.09
N LEU A 397 -51.08 7.92 -12.98
CA LEU A 397 -51.51 9.05 -13.81
C LEU A 397 -52.35 8.59 -15.01
N GLY A 398 -52.01 7.41 -15.55
CA GLY A 398 -52.81 6.74 -16.56
C GLY A 398 -54.16 6.33 -15.99
N ASP A 399 -54.13 5.69 -14.79
CA ASP A 399 -55.33 5.33 -14.04
C ASP A 399 -56.21 6.56 -13.72
N LEU A 400 -55.55 7.68 -13.37
CA LEU A 400 -56.24 8.94 -13.11
C LEU A 400 -56.87 9.52 -14.38
N ALA A 401 -56.17 9.45 -15.52
CA ALA A 401 -56.70 9.90 -16.81
C ALA A 401 -57.87 9.02 -17.25
N GLU A 402 -57.79 7.70 -17.05
CA GLU A 402 -58.84 6.75 -17.33
C GLU A 402 -60.04 6.97 -16.39
N THR A 403 -59.78 7.14 -15.09
CA THR A 403 -60.80 7.47 -14.08
C THR A 403 -61.45 8.80 -14.39
N PHE A 404 -60.67 9.80 -14.85
CA PHE A 404 -61.21 11.07 -15.30
C PHE A 404 -62.13 10.87 -16.51
N ASN A 405 -61.72 10.04 -17.48
CA ASN A 405 -62.56 9.73 -18.65
C ASN A 405 -63.84 8.95 -18.25
N ILE A 406 -63.70 8.00 -17.32
CA ILE A 406 -64.81 7.25 -16.73
C ILE A 406 -65.73 8.21 -15.98
N MET A 407 -65.19 9.15 -15.19
CA MET A 407 -65.95 10.18 -14.49
C MET A 407 -66.64 11.12 -15.49
N ALA A 408 -65.93 11.55 -16.54
CA ALA A 408 -66.52 12.36 -17.61
C ALA A 408 -67.67 11.62 -18.34
N ALA A 409 -67.43 10.32 -18.64
CA ALA A 409 -68.47 9.45 -19.20
C ALA A 409 -69.63 9.21 -18.23
N SER A 410 -69.27 9.03 -16.92
CA SER A 410 -70.31 8.84 -15.87
C SER A 410 -71.10 10.11 -15.56
N LEU A 411 -70.43 11.26 -15.63
CA LEU A 411 -71.14 12.57 -15.60
C LEU A 411 -72.07 12.74 -16.82
N LYS A 412 -71.69 12.13 -17.93
CA LYS A 412 -72.54 12.11 -19.15
C LYS A 412 -73.65 11.11 -18.99
N GLN A 413 -73.43 10.05 -18.34
CA GLN A 413 -74.39 8.98 -18.12
C GLN A 413 -75.06 8.98 -16.74
N ARG A 414 -74.89 9.95 -16.00
CA ARG A 414 -75.38 10.36 -14.68
C ARG A 414 -75.84 9.29 -13.69
N ASP A 415 -75.68 8.11 -13.82
CA ASP A 415 -76.18 7.19 -12.79
C ASP A 415 -75.45 5.86 -12.61
N GLU A 416 -74.42 5.62 -13.33
CA GLU A 416 -73.83 4.26 -13.18
C GLU A 416 -72.42 4.26 -12.66
N GLN A 417 -72.33 4.00 -11.38
CA GLN A 417 -71.41 3.19 -10.65
C GLN A 417 -69.93 3.65 -10.45
N LEU A 418 -69.76 4.07 -9.29
CA LEU A 418 -68.51 4.21 -8.55
C LEU A 418 -67.90 2.83 -8.24
N LYS A 419 -66.85 2.47 -8.84
CA LYS A 419 -65.86 1.55 -8.20
C LYS A 419 -64.71 1.17 -9.12
N GLU A 420 -63.60 1.52 -8.80
CA GLU A 420 -62.41 0.65 -8.64
C GLU A 420 -61.13 1.45 -8.59
N PHE A 421 -60.55 1.42 -7.46
CA PHE A 421 -59.30 2.08 -7.19
C PHE A 421 -58.35 1.09 -6.44
N THR A 422 -57.20 1.06 -6.82
CA THR A 422 -56.01 0.60 -6.10
C THR A 422 -55.26 -0.57 -6.69
N ARG A 423 -54.13 -0.27 -7.31
CA ARG A 423 -52.91 -1.16 -7.27
C ARG A 423 -51.74 -0.54 -7.97
N SER A 424 -50.73 -0.17 -7.31
CA SER A 424 -49.33 -0.43 -7.65
C SER A 424 -48.36 0.49 -6.90
N LYS A 425 -47.73 -0.01 -5.92
CA LYS A 425 -46.58 0.63 -5.28
C LYS A 425 -45.71 -0.39 -4.54
N ILE A 426 -45.13 -1.35 -5.13
CA ILE A 426 -44.27 -2.28 -4.38
C ILE A 426 -42.89 -2.54 -4.99
N MET A 427 -42.61 -2.21 -6.24
CA MET A 427 -41.38 -2.69 -6.88
C MET A 427 -40.11 -1.82 -6.72
N GLU A 428 -40.21 -0.62 -6.18
CA GLU A 428 -39.07 0.32 -6.12
C GLU A 428 -38.26 0.21 -4.81
N SER A 429 -38.87 -0.44 -3.81
CA SER A 429 -38.27 -0.54 -2.47
C SER A 429 -37.15 -1.59 -2.34
N GLU A 430 -37.19 -2.65 -3.13
CA GLU A 430 -36.25 -3.77 -2.99
C GLU A 430 -34.83 -3.48 -3.53
N ARG A 431 -34.74 -2.66 -4.58
CA ARG A 431 -33.43 -2.36 -5.20
C ARG A 431 -32.55 -1.43 -4.36
N LEU A 432 -33.20 -0.52 -3.62
CA LEU A 432 -32.51 0.39 -2.71
C LEU A 432 -32.05 -0.32 -1.41
N ALA A 433 -32.77 -1.37 -0.99
CA ALA A 433 -32.41 -2.16 0.19
C ALA A 433 -31.12 -2.97 -0.03
N LEU A 434 -30.93 -3.52 -1.23
CA LEU A 434 -29.73 -4.30 -1.58
C LEU A 434 -28.45 -3.44 -1.61
N ILE A 435 -28.54 -2.22 -2.16
CA ILE A 435 -27.41 -1.28 -2.21
C ILE A 435 -27.05 -0.78 -0.80
N GLY A 436 -28.05 -0.56 0.06
CA GLY A 436 -27.84 -0.16 1.44
C GLY A 436 -27.17 -1.24 2.31
N GLN A 437 -27.50 -2.50 2.06
CA GLN A 437 -26.95 -3.64 2.80
C GLN A 437 -25.47 -3.91 2.44
N LEU A 438 -25.12 -3.75 1.16
CA LEU A 438 -23.73 -3.85 0.69
C LEU A 438 -22.85 -2.71 1.24
N ALA A 439 -23.38 -1.47 1.26
CA ALA A 439 -22.66 -0.31 1.80
C ALA A 439 -22.37 -0.45 3.31
N ALA A 440 -23.31 -1.03 4.08
CA ALA A 440 -23.16 -1.22 5.51
C ALA A 440 -22.10 -2.30 5.86
N ASN A 441 -22.04 -3.39 5.08
CA ASN A 441 -21.06 -4.45 5.28
C ASN A 441 -19.64 -3.95 4.93
N VAL A 442 -19.51 -3.20 3.83
CA VAL A 442 -18.24 -2.59 3.41
C VAL A 442 -17.74 -1.58 4.45
N ALA A 443 -18.62 -0.74 4.99
CA ALA A 443 -18.25 0.21 6.04
C ALA A 443 -17.80 -0.51 7.32
N HIS A 444 -18.41 -1.64 7.66
CA HIS A 444 -18.04 -2.41 8.85
C HIS A 444 -16.67 -3.09 8.67
N GLU A 445 -16.40 -3.65 7.49
CA GLU A 445 -15.13 -4.31 7.17
C GLU A 445 -13.96 -3.31 7.00
N LEU A 446 -14.24 -2.08 6.54
CA LEU A 446 -13.25 -1.01 6.48
C LEU A 446 -13.00 -0.36 7.86
N ASN A 447 -14.03 -0.26 8.70
CA ASN A 447 -13.87 0.31 10.04
C ASN A 447 -13.04 -0.58 10.98
N ASN A 448 -13.09 -1.91 10.82
CA ASN A 448 -12.33 -2.82 11.65
C ASN A 448 -10.80 -2.62 11.55
N PRO A 449 -10.17 -2.61 10.35
CA PRO A 449 -8.75 -2.33 10.25
C PRO A 449 -8.39 -0.87 10.59
N LEU A 450 -9.29 0.09 10.30
CA LEU A 450 -9.12 1.48 10.70
C LEU A 450 -9.14 1.66 12.22
N GLN A 451 -10.03 0.99 12.92
CA GLN A 451 -10.06 0.96 14.38
C GLN A 451 -8.74 0.40 14.93
N GLY A 452 -8.19 -0.65 14.31
CA GLY A 452 -6.87 -1.19 14.66
C GLY A 452 -5.76 -0.15 14.50
N ILE A 453 -5.73 0.57 13.38
CA ILE A 453 -4.76 1.63 13.09
C ILE A 453 -4.85 2.72 14.15
N VAL A 454 -6.05 3.23 14.42
CA VAL A 454 -6.29 4.28 15.42
C VAL A 454 -5.88 3.83 16.81
N THR A 455 -6.28 2.62 17.21
CA THR A 455 -5.97 2.07 18.55
C THR A 455 -4.47 1.92 18.77
N TYR A 456 -3.75 1.38 17.78
CA TYR A 456 -2.29 1.23 17.89
C TYR A 456 -1.56 2.57 17.81
N SER A 457 -2.08 3.53 17.03
CA SER A 457 -1.56 4.91 17.00
C SER A 457 -1.70 5.60 18.37
N HIS A 458 -2.84 5.45 19.03
CA HIS A 458 -3.07 5.97 20.39
C HIS A 458 -2.16 5.30 21.43
N LEU A 459 -2.00 3.99 21.36
CA LEU A 459 -1.09 3.25 22.24
C LEU A 459 0.39 3.69 22.08
N LEU A 460 0.77 4.11 20.89
CA LEU A 460 2.09 4.67 20.62
C LEU A 460 2.23 6.07 21.21
N LEU A 461 1.21 6.93 21.04
CA LEU A 461 1.20 8.28 21.58
C LEU A 461 1.19 8.30 23.11
N GLU A 462 0.52 7.35 23.76
CA GLU A 462 0.38 7.28 25.22
C GLU A 462 1.63 6.72 25.92
N LYS A 463 2.46 5.96 25.19
CA LYS A 463 3.63 5.28 25.74
C LYS A 463 4.98 5.94 25.42
N MET A 464 5.03 7.17 24.91
CA MET A 464 6.27 7.89 24.65
C MET A 464 6.92 8.44 25.92
N PRO A 465 7.83 7.71 26.56
CA PRO A 465 8.79 8.30 27.50
C PRO A 465 10.04 8.72 26.73
N SER A 466 10.71 9.69 27.27
CA SER A 466 11.81 10.46 26.70
C SER A 466 13.11 9.71 26.37
N ASN A 467 13.14 8.39 26.34
CA ASN A 467 14.36 7.59 26.09
C ASN A 467 14.04 6.25 25.41
N GLY A 468 14.26 6.20 24.10
CA GLY A 468 14.47 4.96 23.36
C GLY A 468 13.20 4.22 22.93
N ILE A 469 13.16 3.82 21.67
CA ILE A 469 12.09 2.98 21.08
C ILE A 469 12.20 1.58 21.69
N SER A 470 11.16 1.12 22.38
CA SER A 470 11.11 -0.25 22.91
C SER A 470 10.67 -1.23 21.81
N GLU A 471 11.05 -2.50 21.95
CA GLU A 471 10.63 -3.61 21.06
C GLU A 471 9.08 -3.67 20.91
N LYS A 472 8.37 -3.22 21.93
CA LYS A 472 6.90 -3.15 22.00
C LYS A 472 6.30 -2.03 21.15
N ASP A 473 7.03 -0.94 20.96
CA ASP A 473 6.60 0.21 20.13
C ASP A 473 6.83 -0.11 18.65
N SER A 474 7.90 -0.81 18.32
CA SER A 474 8.14 -1.37 16.99
C SER A 474 7.02 -2.33 16.59
N SER A 475 6.58 -3.20 17.50
CA SER A 475 5.49 -4.14 17.22
C SER A 475 4.14 -3.43 17.01
N SER A 476 3.90 -2.32 17.71
CA SER A 476 2.66 -1.53 17.57
C SER A 476 2.63 -0.76 16.25
N ILE A 477 3.76 -0.20 15.83
CA ILE A 477 3.90 0.43 14.50
C ILE A 477 3.71 -0.63 13.41
N GLN A 478 4.31 -1.81 13.55
CA GLN A 478 4.14 -2.91 12.62
C GLN A 478 2.66 -3.32 12.47
N ARG A 479 1.90 -3.32 13.55
CA ARG A 479 0.45 -3.62 13.52
C ARG A 479 -0.36 -2.54 12.81
N ILE A 480 -0.01 -1.26 12.98
CA ILE A 480 -0.65 -0.15 12.23
C ILE A 480 -0.47 -0.37 10.73
N VAL A 481 0.72 -0.74 10.32
CA VAL A 481 1.07 -1.07 8.94
C VAL A 481 0.27 -2.21 8.37
N THR A 482 0.21 -3.29 9.11
CA THR A 482 -0.56 -4.47 8.71
C THR A 482 -2.01 -4.08 8.48
N GLN A 483 -2.60 -3.25 9.37
CA GLN A 483 -3.98 -2.78 9.23
C GLN A 483 -4.17 -1.81 8.04
N ALA A 484 -3.21 -0.93 7.78
CA ALA A 484 -3.26 -0.01 6.63
C ALA A 484 -3.16 -0.76 5.30
N ASN A 485 -2.26 -1.74 5.22
CA ASN A 485 -2.15 -2.62 4.04
C ASN A 485 -3.44 -3.42 3.83
N ARG A 486 -4.04 -3.95 4.89
CA ARG A 486 -5.35 -4.63 4.82
C ARG A 486 -6.44 -3.73 4.26
N CYS A 487 -6.51 -2.45 4.68
CA CYS A 487 -7.45 -1.49 4.08
C CYS A 487 -7.23 -1.32 2.59
N ARG A 488 -5.98 -1.19 2.15
CA ARG A 488 -5.62 -1.08 0.73
C ARG A 488 -6.07 -2.31 -0.06
N ASP A 489 -5.85 -3.50 0.49
CA ASP A 489 -6.16 -4.76 -0.17
C ASP A 489 -7.68 -4.98 -0.24
N ILE A 490 -8.43 -4.59 0.79
CA ILE A 490 -9.91 -4.58 0.77
C ILE A 490 -10.44 -3.60 -0.28
N ILE A 491 -9.90 -2.37 -0.33
CA ILE A 491 -10.29 -1.36 -1.33
C ILE A 491 -9.96 -1.83 -2.75
N ARG A 492 -8.79 -2.46 -2.94
CA ARG A 492 -8.38 -3.02 -4.22
C ARG A 492 -9.29 -4.17 -4.64
N GLY A 493 -9.59 -5.10 -3.73
CA GLY A 493 -10.54 -6.18 -3.96
C GLY A 493 -11.96 -5.69 -4.28
N LEU A 494 -12.40 -4.60 -3.64
CA LEU A 494 -13.70 -3.98 -3.91
C LEU A 494 -13.75 -3.28 -5.27
N LEU A 495 -12.67 -2.61 -5.66
CA LEU A 495 -12.52 -2.00 -6.99
C LEU A 495 -12.45 -3.05 -8.10
N ASP A 496 -11.78 -4.17 -7.85
CA ASP A 496 -11.69 -5.29 -8.80
C ASP A 496 -13.04 -6.01 -8.91
N PHE A 497 -13.80 -6.16 -7.81
CA PHE A 497 -15.19 -6.67 -7.82
C PHE A 497 -16.18 -5.72 -8.50
N SER A 498 -15.99 -4.40 -8.38
CA SER A 498 -16.82 -3.37 -9.04
C SER A 498 -16.51 -3.20 -10.53
N ARG A 499 -15.33 -3.60 -10.97
CA ARG A 499 -14.92 -3.58 -12.37
C ARG A 499 -15.24 -4.91 -13.04
N GLN A 500 -16.51 -5.20 -13.29
CA GLN A 500 -16.88 -6.24 -14.24
C GLN A 500 -16.31 -5.90 -15.64
N ARG A 501 -15.05 -6.26 -15.88
CA ARG A 501 -14.55 -6.43 -17.25
C ARG A 501 -15.07 -7.77 -17.72
N LYS A 502 -15.77 -7.79 -18.87
CA LYS A 502 -16.03 -9.06 -19.55
C LYS A 502 -14.70 -9.81 -19.71
N PRO A 503 -14.64 -11.11 -19.39
CA PRO A 503 -13.42 -11.90 -19.56
C PRO A 503 -12.96 -11.83 -21.01
N ASP A 504 -11.66 -11.59 -21.20
CA ASP A 504 -11.01 -11.65 -22.52
C ASP A 504 -10.64 -13.10 -22.82
N THR A 505 -11.66 -13.86 -23.22
CA THR A 505 -11.53 -15.31 -23.38
C THR A 505 -10.80 -15.66 -24.66
N THR A 506 -9.81 -16.54 -24.53
CA THR A 506 -9.03 -17.10 -25.64
C THR A 506 -8.95 -18.61 -25.51
N VAL A 507 -8.66 -19.30 -26.59
CA VAL A 507 -8.37 -20.75 -26.56
C VAL A 507 -7.05 -20.97 -25.82
N CYS A 508 -7.09 -21.65 -24.69
CA CYS A 508 -5.99 -21.72 -23.73
C CYS A 508 -5.67 -23.16 -23.33
N ASP A 509 -4.37 -23.46 -23.23
CA ASP A 509 -3.86 -24.67 -22.58
C ASP A 509 -3.68 -24.41 -21.07
N ILE A 510 -4.54 -25.00 -20.27
CA ILE A 510 -4.54 -24.85 -18.80
C ILE A 510 -3.25 -25.37 -18.17
N ASN A 511 -2.65 -26.44 -18.71
CA ASN A 511 -1.39 -26.98 -18.21
C ASN A 511 -0.26 -25.94 -18.31
N THR A 512 -0.28 -25.12 -19.36
CA THR A 512 0.69 -24.03 -19.53
C THR A 512 0.48 -22.93 -18.48
N VAL A 513 -0.76 -22.51 -18.24
CA VAL A 513 -1.07 -21.48 -17.24
C VAL A 513 -0.66 -21.94 -15.83
N ILE A 514 -0.97 -23.19 -15.47
CA ILE A 514 -0.59 -23.75 -14.15
C ILE A 514 0.94 -23.82 -14.03
N ARG A 515 1.65 -24.23 -15.08
CA ARG A 515 3.11 -24.31 -15.07
C ARG A 515 3.75 -22.94 -14.84
N GLU A 516 3.21 -21.90 -15.45
CA GLU A 516 3.66 -20.52 -15.22
C GLU A 516 3.44 -20.09 -13.77
N CYS A 517 2.28 -20.41 -13.19
CA CYS A 517 1.98 -20.14 -11.79
C CYS A 517 2.97 -20.84 -10.85
N VAL A 518 3.24 -22.12 -11.06
CA VAL A 518 4.19 -22.89 -10.25
C VAL A 518 5.60 -22.33 -10.37
N THR A 519 6.06 -22.06 -11.59
CA THR A 519 7.38 -21.46 -11.82
C THR A 519 7.54 -20.09 -11.12
N PHE A 520 6.46 -19.33 -11.07
CA PHE A 520 6.44 -18.02 -10.40
C PHE A 520 6.61 -18.14 -8.89
N VAL A 521 6.01 -19.15 -8.25
CA VAL A 521 6.02 -19.30 -6.78
C VAL A 521 7.15 -20.16 -6.25
N GLU A 522 7.68 -21.12 -7.04
CA GLU A 522 8.68 -22.10 -6.62
C GLU A 522 9.95 -21.47 -6.02
N ASN A 523 10.34 -20.28 -6.48
CA ASN A 523 11.52 -19.56 -6.00
C ASN A 523 11.25 -18.60 -4.83
N GLN A 524 10.02 -18.53 -4.32
CA GLN A 524 9.71 -17.66 -3.19
C GLN A 524 10.01 -18.35 -1.87
N ALA A 525 10.42 -17.57 -0.88
CA ALA A 525 10.82 -18.08 0.45
C ALA A 525 9.73 -18.89 1.16
N SER A 526 8.45 -18.53 0.95
CA SER A 526 7.29 -19.21 1.51
C SER A 526 7.05 -20.62 0.96
N PHE A 527 7.74 -21.00 -0.14
CA PHE A 527 7.59 -22.32 -0.78
C PHE A 527 8.83 -23.22 -0.65
N GLN A 528 9.88 -22.77 0.05
CA GLN A 528 11.14 -23.50 0.15
C GLN A 528 11.03 -24.92 0.76
N ASN A 529 10.01 -25.15 1.59
CA ASN A 529 9.78 -26.44 2.26
C ASN A 529 8.58 -27.20 1.68
N ILE A 530 8.06 -26.78 0.51
CA ILE A 530 6.90 -27.41 -0.13
C ILE A 530 7.38 -28.23 -1.33
N GLU A 531 7.06 -29.52 -1.32
CA GLU A 531 7.28 -30.41 -2.45
C GLU A 531 6.14 -30.26 -3.45
N PHE A 532 6.45 -29.80 -4.67
CA PHE A 532 5.49 -29.76 -5.77
C PHE A 532 5.46 -31.08 -6.50
N VAL A 533 4.28 -31.68 -6.60
CA VAL A 533 4.03 -32.90 -7.38
C VAL A 533 2.98 -32.57 -8.43
N ILE A 534 3.35 -32.69 -9.70
CA ILE A 534 2.51 -32.24 -10.80
C ILE A 534 2.26 -33.44 -11.75
N HIS A 535 0.99 -33.76 -11.98
CA HIS A 535 0.54 -34.79 -12.91
C HIS A 535 -0.36 -34.16 -13.96
N PHE A 536 0.23 -33.75 -15.06
CA PHE A 536 -0.54 -33.22 -16.19
C PHE A 536 -0.93 -34.32 -17.16
N GLU A 537 -2.21 -34.40 -17.51
CA GLU A 537 -2.68 -35.21 -18.63
C GLU A 537 -2.05 -34.72 -19.94
N THR A 538 -1.44 -35.61 -20.71
CA THR A 538 -0.59 -35.28 -21.88
C THR A 538 -1.36 -34.65 -23.03
N ASN A 539 -2.65 -34.95 -23.17
CA ASN A 539 -3.52 -34.43 -24.24
C ASN A 539 -4.78 -33.77 -23.65
N LEU A 540 -4.57 -32.88 -22.66
CA LEU A 540 -5.69 -32.14 -22.05
C LEU A 540 -6.35 -31.26 -23.13
N PRO A 541 -7.67 -31.32 -23.33
CA PRO A 541 -8.37 -30.45 -24.26
C PRO A 541 -8.17 -28.96 -23.94
N MET A 542 -8.08 -28.14 -25.00
CA MET A 542 -8.06 -26.68 -24.85
C MET A 542 -9.40 -26.16 -24.38
N VAL A 543 -9.40 -25.12 -23.55
CA VAL A 543 -10.61 -24.45 -23.05
C VAL A 543 -10.64 -22.99 -23.46
N VAL A 544 -11.83 -22.42 -23.55
CA VAL A 544 -12.04 -21.01 -23.87
C VAL A 544 -12.19 -20.22 -22.57
N VAL A 545 -11.09 -19.61 -22.13
CA VAL A 545 -11.01 -18.89 -20.85
C VAL A 545 -10.15 -17.64 -20.98
N ASP A 546 -10.21 -16.76 -20.00
CA ASP A 546 -9.26 -15.65 -19.84
C ASP A 546 -8.03 -16.17 -19.08
N PRO A 547 -6.84 -16.25 -19.74
CA PRO A 547 -5.64 -16.82 -19.11
C PRO A 547 -5.20 -16.05 -17.85
N SER A 548 -5.38 -14.74 -17.84
CA SER A 548 -4.97 -13.90 -16.72
C SER A 548 -5.86 -14.10 -15.49
N GLN A 549 -7.16 -14.31 -15.72
CA GLN A 549 -8.11 -14.65 -14.66
C GLN A 549 -7.87 -16.07 -14.14
N MET A 550 -7.57 -17.04 -15.03
CA MET A 550 -7.19 -18.40 -14.61
C MET A 550 -5.89 -18.40 -13.81
N GLN A 551 -4.90 -17.64 -14.24
CA GLN A 551 -3.66 -17.46 -13.48
C GLN A 551 -3.93 -16.93 -12.08
N GLN A 552 -4.83 -15.96 -11.93
CA GLN A 552 -5.25 -15.43 -10.63
C GLN A 552 -5.92 -16.52 -9.76
N VAL A 553 -6.78 -17.36 -10.35
CA VAL A 553 -7.41 -18.48 -9.63
C VAL A 553 -6.36 -19.45 -9.12
N PHE A 554 -5.45 -19.91 -10.00
CA PHE A 554 -4.45 -20.90 -9.61
C PHE A 554 -3.45 -20.35 -8.60
N LEU A 555 -2.99 -19.11 -8.76
CA LEU A 555 -2.13 -18.47 -7.77
C LEU A 555 -2.81 -18.37 -6.40
N ASN A 556 -4.08 -17.99 -6.36
CA ASN A 556 -4.83 -17.94 -5.10
C ASN A 556 -4.91 -19.32 -4.43
N MET A 557 -5.15 -20.39 -5.19
CA MET A 557 -5.20 -21.75 -4.65
C MET A 557 -3.83 -22.22 -4.16
N ILE A 558 -2.78 -22.00 -4.94
CA ILE A 558 -1.41 -22.40 -4.61
C ILE A 558 -0.91 -21.64 -3.36
N ILE A 559 -1.19 -20.36 -3.26
CA ILE A 559 -0.82 -19.55 -2.09
C ILE A 559 -1.58 -20.02 -0.85
N ASN A 560 -2.90 -20.26 -0.96
CA ASN A 560 -3.68 -20.77 0.14
C ASN A 560 -3.18 -22.14 0.63
N ALA A 561 -2.81 -23.01 -0.29
CA ALA A 561 -2.22 -24.32 0.03
C ALA A 561 -0.88 -24.17 0.77
N ALA A 562 -0.02 -23.28 0.32
CA ALA A 562 1.26 -23.01 0.98
C ALA A 562 1.08 -22.44 2.39
N GLU A 563 0.15 -21.52 2.56
CA GLU A 563 -0.20 -20.96 3.87
C GLU A 563 -0.83 -21.98 4.82
N ALA A 564 -1.44 -23.04 4.28
CA ALA A 564 -1.93 -24.15 5.08
C ALA A 564 -0.83 -25.14 5.53
N MET A 565 0.39 -25.01 4.96
CA MET A 565 1.53 -25.91 5.18
C MET A 565 2.74 -25.15 5.75
N GLU A 566 2.58 -24.41 6.83
CA GLU A 566 3.63 -23.55 7.43
C GLU A 566 4.92 -24.32 7.77
N ASP A 567 4.79 -25.57 8.20
CA ASP A 567 5.94 -26.44 8.54
C ASP A 567 6.50 -27.22 7.33
N GLY A 568 6.03 -26.91 6.14
CA GLY A 568 6.32 -27.64 4.91
C GLY A 568 5.28 -28.71 4.63
N GLY A 569 5.33 -29.26 3.44
CA GLY A 569 4.36 -30.27 3.00
C GLY A 569 4.46 -30.58 1.53
N LYS A 570 3.41 -31.19 1.01
CA LYS A 570 3.32 -31.60 -0.39
C LYS A 570 2.11 -30.95 -1.05
N LEU A 571 2.33 -30.27 -2.14
CA LEU A 571 1.29 -29.71 -3.00
C LEU A 571 1.20 -30.54 -4.29
N THR A 572 0.09 -31.22 -4.48
CA THR A 572 -0.18 -32.04 -5.67
C THR A 572 -1.15 -31.31 -6.59
N ILE A 573 -0.80 -31.21 -7.86
CA ILE A 573 -1.67 -30.62 -8.89
C ILE A 573 -1.86 -31.64 -9.98
N ASP A 574 -3.12 -32.07 -10.17
CA ASP A 574 -3.49 -33.02 -11.21
C ASP A 574 -4.45 -32.36 -12.19
N THR A 575 -4.30 -32.66 -13.48
CA THR A 575 -5.25 -32.25 -14.51
C THR A 575 -5.73 -33.48 -15.27
N ARG A 576 -7.03 -33.56 -15.54
CA ARG A 576 -7.63 -34.64 -16.32
C ARG A 576 -8.82 -34.16 -17.14
N SER A 577 -9.08 -34.85 -18.21
CA SER A 577 -10.28 -34.67 -19.04
C SER A 577 -11.42 -35.52 -18.53
N ASN A 578 -12.61 -34.95 -18.40
CA ASN A 578 -13.84 -35.65 -18.07
C ASN A 578 -14.75 -35.69 -19.32
N SER A 579 -14.59 -36.76 -20.10
CA SER A 579 -15.33 -36.94 -21.35
C SER A 579 -16.84 -37.13 -21.12
N THR A 580 -17.27 -37.52 -19.91
CA THR A 580 -18.69 -37.71 -19.59
C THR A 580 -19.41 -36.40 -19.39
N GLU A 581 -18.72 -35.40 -18.81
CA GLU A 581 -19.26 -34.07 -18.49
C GLU A 581 -18.82 -33.00 -19.50
N ASN A 582 -18.06 -33.38 -20.53
CA ASN A 582 -17.49 -32.45 -21.52
C ASN A 582 -16.73 -31.30 -20.86
N SER A 583 -15.87 -31.63 -19.90
CA SER A 583 -15.13 -30.68 -19.08
C SER A 583 -13.70 -31.13 -18.82
N ILE A 584 -12.86 -30.21 -18.37
CA ILE A 584 -11.59 -30.56 -17.76
C ILE A 584 -11.70 -30.41 -16.23
N GLU A 585 -11.00 -31.24 -15.51
CA GLU A 585 -10.90 -31.19 -14.07
C GLU A 585 -9.46 -30.87 -13.66
N ILE A 586 -9.32 -29.93 -12.77
CA ILE A 586 -8.06 -29.54 -12.15
C ILE A 586 -8.22 -29.74 -10.64
N SER A 587 -7.41 -30.60 -10.05
CA SER A 587 -7.36 -30.76 -8.60
C SER A 587 -6.06 -30.21 -8.03
N ILE A 588 -6.18 -29.43 -6.97
CA ILE A 588 -5.07 -28.86 -6.22
C ILE A 588 -5.21 -29.36 -4.77
N THR A 589 -4.29 -30.25 -4.39
CA THR A 589 -4.32 -30.96 -3.11
C THR A 589 -3.11 -30.56 -2.26
N ASP A 590 -3.35 -30.04 -1.07
CA ASP A 590 -2.36 -29.77 -0.04
C ASP A 590 -2.39 -30.82 1.08
N THR A 591 -1.29 -30.93 1.81
CA THR A 591 -1.18 -31.73 3.03
C THR A 591 -1.16 -30.86 4.29
N GLY A 592 -1.86 -29.74 4.24
CA GLY A 592 -1.91 -28.76 5.31
C GLY A 592 -2.86 -29.15 6.46
N TYR A 593 -3.23 -28.16 7.25
CA TYR A 593 -4.07 -28.40 8.44
C TYR A 593 -5.53 -28.75 8.13
N GLY A 594 -5.97 -28.66 6.87
CA GLY A 594 -7.33 -28.99 6.44
C GLY A 594 -8.39 -27.98 6.91
N ILE A 595 -9.63 -28.20 6.46
CA ILE A 595 -10.77 -27.31 6.68
C ILE A 595 -11.90 -28.11 7.36
N PRO A 596 -12.50 -27.61 8.46
CA PRO A 596 -13.68 -28.21 9.08
C PRO A 596 -14.89 -28.21 8.15
N GLU A 597 -15.68 -29.28 8.15
CA GLU A 597 -16.82 -29.49 7.25
C GLU A 597 -17.94 -28.44 7.44
N ASP A 598 -18.12 -27.93 8.65
CA ASP A 598 -19.10 -26.87 8.98
C ASP A 598 -18.78 -25.50 8.35
N LEU A 599 -17.60 -25.36 7.76
CA LEU A 599 -17.17 -24.13 7.08
C LEU A 599 -17.31 -24.19 5.55
N PHE A 600 -17.56 -25.34 4.95
CA PHE A 600 -17.59 -25.53 3.49
C PHE A 600 -18.57 -24.59 2.79
N ASP A 601 -19.77 -24.41 3.33
CA ASP A 601 -20.78 -23.52 2.76
C ASP A 601 -20.39 -22.02 2.78
N LYS A 602 -19.43 -21.67 3.63
CA LYS A 602 -18.99 -20.27 3.84
C LYS A 602 -17.66 -19.94 3.18
N LEU A 603 -16.92 -20.95 2.69
CA LEU A 603 -15.56 -20.75 2.15
C LEU A 603 -15.51 -19.77 0.99
N PHE A 604 -16.59 -19.73 0.20
CA PHE A 604 -16.70 -18.85 -0.97
C PHE A 604 -17.44 -17.55 -0.68
N ASP A 605 -17.87 -17.32 0.58
CA ASP A 605 -18.47 -16.06 0.97
C ASP A 605 -17.40 -14.96 0.97
N PRO A 606 -17.70 -13.79 0.39
CA PRO A 606 -16.78 -12.66 0.46
C PRO A 606 -16.44 -12.29 1.90
N PHE A 607 -15.15 -12.03 2.15
CA PHE A 607 -14.58 -11.66 3.45
C PHE A 607 -14.52 -12.79 4.49
N PHE A 608 -14.93 -14.00 4.16
CA PHE A 608 -14.80 -15.14 5.07
C PHE A 608 -13.33 -15.60 5.12
N THR A 609 -12.77 -15.72 6.33
CA THR A 609 -11.41 -16.23 6.57
C THR A 609 -11.31 -16.85 7.94
N THR A 610 -10.57 -17.96 8.04
CA THR A 610 -10.24 -18.64 9.30
C THR A 610 -8.87 -18.23 9.85
N LYS A 611 -8.13 -17.40 9.11
CA LYS A 611 -6.79 -16.93 9.48
C LYS A 611 -6.87 -15.83 10.53
N GLU A 612 -5.83 -15.73 11.37
CA GLU A 612 -5.76 -14.69 12.39
C GLU A 612 -5.95 -13.29 11.79
N VAL A 613 -6.51 -12.39 12.59
CA VAL A 613 -6.83 -11.01 12.19
C VAL A 613 -5.57 -10.32 11.67
N GLY A 614 -5.47 -10.19 10.34
CA GLY A 614 -4.33 -9.54 9.67
C GLY A 614 -3.65 -10.38 8.59
N HIS A 615 -3.90 -11.68 8.51
CA HIS A 615 -3.22 -12.61 7.61
C HIS A 615 -4.07 -13.15 6.45
N GLY A 616 -5.34 -12.76 6.34
CA GLY A 616 -6.21 -13.13 5.21
C GLY A 616 -7.21 -12.03 4.87
N THR A 617 -7.42 -11.76 3.58
CA THR A 617 -8.44 -10.81 3.11
C THR A 617 -9.83 -11.44 3.00
N GLY A 618 -9.92 -12.78 2.97
CA GLY A 618 -11.15 -13.52 2.74
C GLY A 618 -11.78 -13.30 1.35
N LEU A 619 -11.06 -12.65 0.43
CA LEU A 619 -11.55 -12.36 -0.92
C LEU A 619 -11.04 -13.34 -1.98
N GLY A 620 -9.92 -14.00 -1.74
CA GLY A 620 -9.26 -14.86 -2.73
C GLY A 620 -10.18 -15.97 -3.24
N LEU A 621 -10.78 -16.74 -2.34
CA LEU A 621 -11.69 -17.84 -2.70
C LEU A 621 -13.00 -17.32 -3.33
N ALA A 622 -13.56 -16.23 -2.84
CA ALA A 622 -14.75 -15.61 -3.40
C ALA A 622 -14.52 -15.11 -4.83
N ILE A 623 -13.38 -14.46 -5.08
CA ILE A 623 -12.95 -14.02 -6.42
C ILE A 623 -12.75 -15.23 -7.32
N SER A 624 -12.05 -16.26 -6.85
CA SER A 624 -11.82 -17.49 -7.61
C SER A 624 -13.13 -18.17 -7.99
N TYR A 625 -14.08 -18.24 -7.05
CA TYR A 625 -15.42 -18.76 -7.29
C TYR A 625 -16.14 -17.92 -8.37
N GLY A 626 -16.08 -16.59 -8.24
CA GLY A 626 -16.68 -15.67 -9.22
C GLY A 626 -16.09 -15.86 -10.62
N ILE A 627 -14.76 -15.90 -10.74
CA ILE A 627 -14.07 -16.12 -12.01
C ILE A 627 -14.46 -17.46 -12.63
N ILE A 628 -14.42 -18.54 -11.87
CA ILE A 628 -14.78 -19.88 -12.37
C ILE A 628 -16.24 -19.91 -12.82
N LYS A 629 -17.16 -19.32 -12.06
CA LYS A 629 -18.59 -19.24 -12.45
C LYS A 629 -18.80 -18.38 -13.69
N GLU A 630 -18.06 -17.29 -13.86
CA GLU A 630 -18.11 -16.42 -15.05
C GLU A 630 -17.65 -17.15 -16.32
N HIS A 631 -16.75 -18.15 -16.17
CA HIS A 631 -16.32 -19.04 -17.25
C HIS A 631 -17.20 -20.30 -17.38
N GLY A 632 -18.35 -20.35 -16.71
CA GLY A 632 -19.27 -21.47 -16.76
C GLY A 632 -18.78 -22.73 -16.07
N GLY A 633 -17.74 -22.61 -15.24
CA GLY A 633 -17.15 -23.71 -14.51
C GLY A 633 -17.74 -23.92 -13.11
N GLU A 634 -17.19 -24.87 -12.40
CA GLU A 634 -17.53 -25.20 -11.02
C GLU A 634 -16.27 -25.37 -10.19
N ILE A 635 -16.32 -24.96 -8.92
CA ILE A 635 -15.28 -25.19 -7.95
C ILE A 635 -15.90 -25.83 -6.70
N SER A 636 -15.27 -26.88 -6.20
CA SER A 636 -15.66 -27.58 -5.00
C SER A 636 -14.44 -27.88 -4.12
N VAL A 637 -14.67 -28.24 -2.87
CA VAL A 637 -13.63 -28.55 -1.90
C VAL A 637 -13.95 -29.85 -1.17
N GLU A 638 -12.93 -30.68 -0.99
CA GLU A 638 -12.92 -31.83 -0.10
C GLU A 638 -11.77 -31.66 0.88
N SER A 639 -12.03 -31.70 2.16
CA SER A 639 -10.99 -31.47 3.16
C SER A 639 -11.30 -32.23 4.47
N LYS A 640 -10.22 -32.55 5.19
CA LYS A 640 -10.31 -33.13 6.52
C LYS A 640 -9.23 -32.55 7.42
N VAL A 641 -9.64 -32.11 8.59
CA VAL A 641 -8.74 -31.47 9.54
C VAL A 641 -7.56 -32.38 9.87
N GLY A 642 -6.33 -31.90 9.67
CA GLY A 642 -5.08 -32.63 9.90
C GLY A 642 -4.63 -33.52 8.74
N GLU A 643 -5.41 -33.64 7.67
CA GLU A 643 -5.05 -34.46 6.49
C GLU A 643 -4.83 -33.61 5.22
N GLY A 644 -5.25 -32.33 5.22
CA GLY A 644 -5.13 -31.40 4.10
C GLY A 644 -6.42 -31.10 3.38
N SER A 645 -6.35 -30.41 2.26
CA SER A 645 -7.51 -30.03 1.44
C SER A 645 -7.27 -30.28 -0.05
N THR A 646 -8.34 -30.59 -0.76
CA THR A 646 -8.37 -30.72 -2.22
C THR A 646 -9.41 -29.77 -2.79
N PHE A 647 -8.97 -28.82 -3.59
CA PHE A 647 -9.85 -27.98 -4.39
C PHE A 647 -9.98 -28.59 -5.78
N LEU A 648 -11.20 -28.85 -6.21
CA LEU A 648 -11.52 -29.37 -7.53
C LEU A 648 -12.20 -28.30 -8.37
N ILE A 649 -11.58 -27.93 -9.46
CA ILE A 649 -12.08 -26.97 -10.46
C ILE A 649 -12.49 -27.73 -11.71
N ARG A 650 -13.70 -27.49 -12.20
CA ARG A 650 -14.21 -28.00 -13.46
C ARG A 650 -14.45 -26.86 -14.42
N LEU A 651 -13.90 -26.96 -15.63
CA LEU A 651 -14.10 -25.99 -16.70
C LEU A 651 -14.72 -26.69 -17.92
N PRO A 652 -15.81 -26.13 -18.47
CA PRO A 652 -16.44 -26.72 -19.65
C PRO A 652 -15.53 -26.60 -20.89
N LEU A 653 -15.54 -27.60 -21.72
CA LEU A 653 -14.98 -27.50 -23.06
C LEU A 653 -15.88 -26.57 -23.88
N GLY A 654 -15.35 -25.47 -24.39
CA GLY A 654 -16.10 -24.52 -25.23
C GLY A 654 -16.71 -25.27 -26.43
N LYS A 655 -17.93 -24.89 -26.78
CA LYS A 655 -18.46 -25.32 -28.09
C LYS A 655 -17.56 -24.72 -29.17
N GLU A 656 -16.95 -25.55 -30.00
CA GLU A 656 -16.38 -25.12 -31.28
C GLU A 656 -17.49 -24.39 -32.06
N GLU A 657 -17.48 -23.09 -32.11
CA GLU A 657 -18.08 -22.36 -33.22
C GLU A 657 -17.16 -22.61 -34.42
N VAL A 658 -17.56 -23.55 -35.24
CA VAL A 658 -17.01 -23.71 -36.60
C VAL A 658 -17.28 -22.40 -37.31
N PHE A 659 -16.27 -21.57 -37.47
CA PHE A 659 -16.32 -20.50 -38.47
C PHE A 659 -16.26 -21.19 -39.81
N ASP A 660 -17.42 -21.38 -40.44
CA ASP A 660 -17.50 -21.64 -41.89
C ASP A 660 -17.02 -20.34 -42.58
N ASP A 661 -15.84 -20.43 -43.20
CA ASP A 661 -15.38 -19.44 -44.17
C ASP A 661 -16.36 -19.43 -45.36
N GLU A 662 -17.14 -18.36 -45.51
CA GLU A 662 -17.66 -17.87 -46.80
C GLU A 662 -17.20 -16.42 -47.05
#